data_cb734b65eaf944ca8ef7b9c1a8551973
#
_entry.id   cb734b65eaf944ca8ef7b9c1a8551973
#
_cell.length_a   1.000
_cell.length_b   1.000
_cell.length_c   1.000
_cell.angle_alpha   90.00
_cell.angle_beta   90.00
_cell.angle_gamma   90.00
#
_symmetry.space_group_name_H-M   'P 1'
#
loop_
_entity.id
_entity.type
_entity.pdbx_description
1 polymer ?
#
loop_
_entity_poly.entity_id
_entity_poly.type
_entity_poly.pdbx_seq_one_letter_code
_entity_poly.pdbx_strand_id
1 'polypeptide(L)'
;MSARPGHKGLSYQRLRAAVTRDAYSDFLPMVAWVEEEEAFLCIDDGWGQAWELVPSAYMFAHVQQALLGLLNIHFPEGTVLQLITFADPLIDPALDAYLDMKVRPDPLVQASARRTADYLRGGTRGLDALHAIPVRDFRLFLAIKTRVKLGADLRRQVEEQLAKMGIRRLPPDELISVYRRIFNGVFAPAPGVFLSESMGGMPAPSIARQIIEAGPDLCFEGPEVFLGNQVARCLTPKAPARRITAERANRLMGGMRGSAEDSDQIGGPFLYCLSVLFDHSQFEIHKRAQILSAQKAAGSFAVEVGKQIEEIGWILDEASNSRFVSVIPTMWVFGRDSAQAREMAARAKRLWESEPLPFMVQEESYLLPVLLAASLPFGLYPEKQTIKLLERDFRMAVKAASLMAPVQTDFRGGGRPALLYVGRKGQLITLDLFDPRINNYNFIVSAESGAGKSFLLNNLCQQYYAQGALIRIIDIGGSYRKLCTLCSGRYIDIGEERLVLNPFDMGLALDGEDKQSAIAMAVAIVAEMANASTRKPVTTSEWNLLKSAIQWTVDSGRGDDGIDAVRHWLGRYPDNAASDLDRVDHLVPVARELAFNLRDFGSQGAYGHFFNGPSTLDISRDEFVVLELERLKALPDLFNVIVMVVVNAVTQELYLSARDKPRFVLCDEAAQFMTRSDGQDLSRLAEAFGQGYRRARKYQGSFGIVLQSMNDLMLFGGTGQVILENAATKFLLQGSTYDKAVDNKILDYSGFVLDLLKSVRNAKPNYSEVFIDSPLGLGIARLVVDPFSYWINTSAPNEVAAFEALVRAGRNPLEAVCELAGVDPAQILAGNCRQGGRAA
;
A
#
# COMPACT_ATOMS: atom_id res chain seq x y z
N MET A 1 -55.21 -70.17 -10.84
CA MET A 1 -54.64 -69.01 -11.43
C MET A 1 -54.41 -67.95 -10.39
N SER A 2 -53.18 -67.80 -9.86
CA SER A 2 -52.85 -66.85 -8.83
C SER A 2 -52.50 -65.51 -9.48
N ALA A 3 -53.20 -64.45 -9.04
CA ALA A 3 -52.96 -63.12 -9.46
C ALA A 3 -51.58 -62.61 -8.94
N ARG A 4 -50.71 -62.24 -9.80
CA ARG A 4 -49.44 -61.55 -9.48
C ARG A 4 -49.72 -60.17 -8.82
N PRO A 5 -49.07 -59.79 -7.74
CA PRO A 5 -49.26 -58.48 -7.17
C PRO A 5 -48.81 -57.44 -8.14
N GLY A 6 -49.70 -56.55 -8.56
CA GLY A 6 -49.42 -55.47 -9.48
C GLY A 6 -48.35 -54.54 -8.88
N HIS A 7 -47.27 -54.37 -9.59
CA HIS A 7 -46.35 -53.29 -9.30
C HIS A 7 -47.13 -51.97 -9.34
N LYS A 8 -47.34 -51.37 -8.17
CA LYS A 8 -47.81 -49.99 -8.09
C LYS A 8 -46.71 -49.13 -8.73
N GLY A 9 -46.89 -48.74 -9.97
CA GLY A 9 -46.03 -47.77 -10.62
C GLY A 9 -45.89 -46.52 -9.75
N LEU A 10 -44.70 -45.97 -9.67
CA LEU A 10 -44.47 -44.71 -9.02
C LEU A 10 -45.47 -43.69 -9.58
N SER A 11 -46.25 -43.05 -8.69
CA SER A 11 -47.15 -41.99 -9.15
C SER A 11 -46.32 -40.87 -9.81
N TYR A 12 -46.87 -40.16 -10.78
CA TYR A 12 -46.19 -39.03 -11.43
C TYR A 12 -45.62 -38.02 -10.43
N GLN A 13 -46.32 -37.78 -9.32
CA GLN A 13 -45.86 -36.94 -8.22
C GLN A 13 -44.63 -37.52 -7.50
N ARG A 14 -44.58 -38.85 -7.26
CA ARG A 14 -43.38 -39.50 -6.69
C ARG A 14 -42.23 -39.61 -7.67
N LEU A 15 -42.53 -39.77 -8.96
CA LEU A 15 -41.51 -39.73 -10.02
C LEU A 15 -40.96 -38.31 -10.14
N ARG A 16 -41.81 -37.30 -10.12
CA ARG A 16 -41.44 -35.89 -10.11
C ARG A 16 -40.63 -35.52 -8.87
N ALA A 17 -41.05 -35.95 -7.67
CA ALA A 17 -40.28 -35.73 -6.44
C ALA A 17 -38.97 -36.53 -6.37
N ALA A 18 -38.85 -37.65 -7.10
CA ALA A 18 -37.62 -38.42 -7.18
C ALA A 18 -36.64 -37.87 -8.26
N VAL A 19 -37.18 -37.21 -9.29
CA VAL A 19 -36.40 -36.59 -10.37
C VAL A 19 -36.07 -35.13 -10.07
N THR A 20 -36.94 -34.42 -9.36
CA THR A 20 -36.68 -33.09 -8.79
C THR A 20 -36.28 -33.25 -7.32
N ARG A 21 -35.10 -33.79 -7.07
CA ARG A 21 -34.41 -33.49 -5.82
C ARG A 21 -34.03 -32.00 -5.91
N ASP A 22 -34.54 -31.20 -5.00
CA ASP A 22 -34.14 -29.81 -4.83
C ASP A 22 -32.63 -29.81 -4.62
N ALA A 23 -31.87 -29.38 -5.64
CA ALA A 23 -30.43 -29.21 -5.52
C ALA A 23 -30.19 -27.96 -4.66
N TYR A 24 -29.14 -27.93 -3.86
CA TYR A 24 -28.81 -26.75 -3.09
C TYR A 24 -28.69 -25.49 -3.93
N SER A 25 -28.26 -25.62 -5.20
CA SER A 25 -28.26 -24.55 -6.18
C SER A 25 -29.62 -23.86 -6.39
N ASP A 26 -30.73 -24.58 -6.14
CA ASP A 26 -32.07 -24.01 -6.26
C ASP A 26 -32.42 -23.03 -5.10
N PHE A 27 -31.59 -22.97 -4.05
CA PHE A 27 -31.69 -22.01 -2.97
C PHE A 27 -30.76 -20.79 -3.17
N LEU A 28 -29.91 -20.81 -4.17
CA LEU A 28 -29.05 -19.67 -4.49
C LEU A 28 -29.85 -18.59 -5.23
N PRO A 29 -29.61 -17.31 -4.95
CA PRO A 29 -30.53 -16.25 -5.34
C PRO A 29 -30.52 -15.90 -6.83
N MET A 30 -29.40 -16.05 -7.55
CA MET A 30 -29.20 -15.50 -8.89
C MET A 30 -29.83 -16.37 -9.98
N VAL A 31 -30.83 -15.85 -10.67
CA VAL A 31 -31.47 -16.50 -11.82
C VAL A 31 -30.77 -16.11 -13.13
N ALA A 32 -30.72 -14.81 -13.42
CA ALA A 32 -30.14 -14.25 -14.62
C ALA A 32 -29.57 -12.84 -14.36
N TRP A 33 -28.68 -12.41 -15.24
CA TRP A 33 -28.23 -11.02 -15.35
C TRP A 33 -29.03 -10.30 -16.40
N VAL A 34 -29.60 -9.14 -16.07
CA VAL A 34 -30.38 -8.28 -16.96
C VAL A 34 -29.52 -7.07 -17.31
N GLU A 35 -28.97 -7.07 -18.51
CA GLU A 35 -28.01 -6.06 -18.97
C GLU A 35 -28.58 -4.63 -18.96
N GLU A 36 -29.84 -4.47 -19.43
CA GLU A 36 -30.53 -3.17 -19.50
C GLU A 36 -30.69 -2.51 -18.13
N GLU A 37 -30.77 -3.32 -17.06
CA GLU A 37 -30.97 -2.89 -15.68
C GLU A 37 -29.66 -2.90 -14.87
N GLU A 38 -28.60 -3.45 -15.44
CA GLU A 38 -27.32 -3.71 -14.75
C GLU A 38 -27.57 -4.38 -13.39
N ALA A 39 -28.41 -5.40 -13.34
CA ALA A 39 -28.86 -6.05 -12.11
C ALA A 39 -29.13 -7.55 -12.30
N PHE A 40 -28.98 -8.30 -11.22
CA PHE A 40 -29.39 -9.70 -11.14
C PHE A 40 -30.90 -9.81 -10.85
N LEU A 41 -31.58 -10.66 -11.62
CA LEU A 41 -32.88 -11.14 -11.24
C LEU A 41 -32.72 -12.29 -10.24
N CYS A 42 -33.37 -12.18 -9.09
CA CYS A 42 -33.33 -13.17 -8.02
C CYS A 42 -34.53 -14.13 -8.09
N ILE A 43 -34.38 -15.31 -7.48
CA ILE A 43 -35.39 -16.38 -7.47
C ILE A 43 -36.72 -15.97 -6.77
N ASP A 44 -36.66 -14.96 -5.91
CA ASP A 44 -37.82 -14.39 -5.21
C ASP A 44 -38.40 -13.15 -5.92
N ASP A 45 -38.17 -13.04 -7.24
CA ASP A 45 -38.54 -11.89 -8.08
C ASP A 45 -37.92 -10.56 -7.61
N GLY A 46 -36.92 -10.64 -6.71
CA GLY A 46 -36.12 -9.50 -6.27
C GLY A 46 -35.04 -9.09 -7.26
N TRP A 47 -34.52 -7.90 -7.10
CA TRP A 47 -33.46 -7.33 -7.91
C TRP A 47 -32.21 -7.12 -7.09
N GLY A 48 -31.07 -7.66 -7.56
CA GLY A 48 -29.78 -7.57 -6.88
C GLY A 48 -28.77 -6.74 -7.63
N GLN A 49 -28.11 -5.84 -6.93
CA GLN A 49 -26.97 -5.09 -7.47
C GLN A 49 -25.79 -5.17 -6.52
N ALA A 50 -24.58 -5.24 -7.06
CA ALA A 50 -23.38 -5.39 -6.28
C ALA A 50 -22.29 -4.39 -6.69
N TRP A 51 -21.52 -3.98 -5.70
CA TRP A 51 -20.34 -3.12 -5.84
C TRP A 51 -19.18 -3.73 -5.06
N GLU A 52 -17.98 -3.41 -5.46
CA GLU A 52 -16.78 -3.64 -4.68
C GLU A 52 -16.26 -2.32 -4.13
N LEU A 53 -15.83 -2.32 -2.88
CA LEU A 53 -15.28 -1.20 -2.13
C LEU A 53 -13.83 -1.49 -1.79
N VAL A 54 -13.04 -0.45 -1.60
CA VAL A 54 -11.69 -0.59 -1.05
C VAL A 54 -11.80 -0.64 0.48
N PRO A 55 -11.39 -1.74 1.13
CA PRO A 55 -11.36 -1.80 2.58
C PRO A 55 -10.32 -0.84 3.15
N SER A 56 -10.49 -0.46 4.41
CA SER A 56 -9.63 0.48 5.12
C SER A 56 -8.86 -0.21 6.25
N ALA A 57 -7.66 0.25 6.53
CA ALA A 57 -6.91 -0.24 7.69
C ALA A 57 -7.56 0.13 9.03
N TYR A 58 -8.36 1.20 9.04
CA TYR A 58 -9.04 1.70 10.25
C TYR A 58 -10.34 2.42 9.88
N MET A 59 -11.24 2.54 10.85
CA MET A 59 -12.49 3.30 10.72
C MET A 59 -12.22 4.81 10.85
N PHE A 60 -11.63 5.40 9.80
CA PHE A 60 -11.45 6.84 9.75
C PHE A 60 -12.79 7.57 9.74
N ALA A 61 -12.80 8.84 10.13
CA ALA A 61 -14.02 9.64 10.20
C ALA A 61 -14.78 9.66 8.86
N HIS A 62 -14.09 9.76 7.73
CA HIS A 62 -14.70 9.75 6.41
C HIS A 62 -15.32 8.40 6.05
N VAL A 63 -14.71 7.27 6.47
CA VAL A 63 -15.24 5.91 6.26
C VAL A 63 -16.52 5.74 7.08
N GLN A 64 -16.48 6.12 8.37
CA GLN A 64 -17.64 6.05 9.22
C GLN A 64 -18.79 6.94 8.73
N GLN A 65 -18.49 8.14 8.27
CA GLN A 65 -19.50 9.04 7.68
C GLN A 65 -20.12 8.48 6.40
N ALA A 66 -19.31 7.86 5.54
CA ALA A 66 -19.79 7.21 4.32
C ALA A 66 -20.75 6.06 4.65
N LEU A 67 -20.41 5.20 5.61
CA LEU A 67 -21.27 4.11 6.06
C LEU A 67 -22.55 4.61 6.75
N LEU A 68 -22.45 5.65 7.58
CA LEU A 68 -23.61 6.28 8.19
C LEU A 68 -24.53 6.90 7.12
N GLY A 69 -23.97 7.57 6.12
CA GLY A 69 -24.71 8.10 4.99
C GLY A 69 -25.44 6.99 4.23
N LEU A 70 -24.75 5.88 3.91
CA LEU A 70 -25.35 4.70 3.27
C LEU A 70 -26.51 4.14 4.08
N LEU A 71 -26.33 3.90 5.37
CA LEU A 71 -27.36 3.29 6.23
C LEU A 71 -28.53 4.23 6.53
N ASN A 72 -28.39 5.51 6.30
CA ASN A 72 -29.46 6.51 6.42
C ASN A 72 -30.22 6.75 5.10
N ILE A 73 -29.79 6.17 3.98
CA ILE A 73 -30.55 6.24 2.73
C ILE A 73 -31.94 5.63 2.94
N HIS A 74 -32.98 6.24 2.38
CA HIS A 74 -34.33 5.75 2.43
C HIS A 74 -34.54 4.68 1.35
N PHE A 75 -34.21 3.45 1.69
CA PHE A 75 -34.47 2.30 0.83
C PHE A 75 -35.94 1.86 0.88
N PRO A 76 -36.46 1.26 -0.19
CA PRO A 76 -37.77 0.61 -0.16
C PRO A 76 -37.89 -0.42 0.97
N GLU A 77 -39.10 -0.62 1.48
CA GLU A 77 -39.36 -1.64 2.51
C GLU A 77 -38.96 -3.04 1.99
N GLY A 78 -38.34 -3.83 2.85
CA GLY A 78 -37.84 -5.16 2.52
C GLY A 78 -36.52 -5.15 1.74
N THR A 79 -35.83 -4.03 1.68
CA THR A 79 -34.47 -3.98 1.16
C THR A 79 -33.52 -4.70 2.13
N VAL A 80 -32.66 -5.52 1.57
CA VAL A 80 -31.52 -6.16 2.24
C VAL A 80 -30.26 -5.55 1.71
N LEU A 81 -29.45 -5.00 2.62
CA LEU A 81 -28.10 -4.52 2.32
C LEU A 81 -27.11 -5.45 2.99
N GLN A 82 -26.12 -5.94 2.26
CA GLN A 82 -25.08 -6.82 2.78
C GLN A 82 -23.72 -6.19 2.53
N LEU A 83 -22.94 -6.03 3.59
CA LEU A 83 -21.52 -5.73 3.53
C LEU A 83 -20.77 -7.02 3.81
N ILE A 84 -19.96 -7.45 2.86
CA ILE A 84 -19.31 -8.77 2.89
C ILE A 84 -17.83 -8.60 2.63
N THR A 85 -17.00 -8.99 3.59
CA THR A 85 -15.56 -9.11 3.35
C THR A 85 -15.18 -10.57 3.20
N PHE A 86 -14.55 -10.85 2.08
CA PHE A 86 -13.97 -12.15 1.78
C PHE A 86 -12.45 -12.06 1.83
N ALA A 87 -11.85 -12.82 2.74
CA ALA A 87 -10.40 -13.00 2.81
C ALA A 87 -9.97 -14.00 1.73
N ASP A 88 -9.76 -13.49 0.53
CA ASP A 88 -9.59 -14.24 -0.70
C ASP A 88 -8.14 -14.72 -0.87
N PRO A 89 -7.87 -16.04 -0.98
CA PRO A 89 -6.52 -16.53 -1.25
C PRO A 89 -6.08 -16.32 -2.73
N LEU A 90 -6.96 -15.85 -3.62
CA LEU A 90 -6.63 -15.63 -5.03
C LEU A 90 -5.88 -14.31 -5.19
N ILE A 91 -4.55 -14.39 -5.12
CA ILE A 91 -3.65 -13.24 -5.30
C ILE A 91 -2.93 -13.27 -6.66
N ASP A 92 -3.14 -14.31 -7.47
CA ASP A 92 -2.47 -14.49 -8.76
C ASP A 92 -2.59 -13.30 -9.70
N PRO A 93 -3.76 -12.64 -9.86
CA PRO A 93 -3.86 -11.49 -10.75
C PRO A 93 -2.92 -10.33 -10.36
N ALA A 94 -2.68 -10.12 -9.07
CA ALA A 94 -1.74 -9.10 -8.60
C ALA A 94 -0.28 -9.54 -8.80
N LEU A 95 0.01 -10.83 -8.63
CA LEU A 95 1.35 -11.38 -8.86
C LEU A 95 1.71 -11.40 -10.35
N ASP A 96 0.76 -11.73 -11.22
CA ASP A 96 0.97 -11.70 -12.67
C ASP A 96 1.20 -10.26 -13.16
N ALA A 97 0.39 -9.29 -12.69
CA ALA A 97 0.61 -7.88 -12.97
C ALA A 97 1.96 -7.38 -12.41
N TYR A 98 2.42 -7.88 -11.25
CA TYR A 98 3.75 -7.59 -10.72
C TYR A 98 4.85 -8.07 -11.66
N LEU A 99 4.73 -9.29 -12.18
CA LEU A 99 5.70 -9.85 -13.12
C LEU A 99 5.73 -9.08 -14.45
N ASP A 100 4.58 -8.69 -14.97
CA ASP A 100 4.46 -7.89 -16.20
C ASP A 100 5.14 -6.51 -16.07
N MET A 101 5.21 -5.95 -14.89
CA MET A 101 5.91 -4.69 -14.63
C MET A 101 7.44 -4.83 -14.63
N LYS A 102 8.01 -6.05 -14.58
CA LYS A 102 9.46 -6.28 -14.52
C LYS A 102 10.02 -6.44 -15.94
N VAL A 103 10.22 -5.31 -16.60
CA VAL A 103 10.55 -5.26 -18.03
C VAL A 103 12.03 -5.49 -18.37
N ARG A 104 12.95 -5.38 -17.39
CA ARG A 104 14.36 -5.63 -17.65
C ARG A 104 14.64 -7.11 -17.93
N PRO A 105 15.38 -7.41 -19.01
CA PRO A 105 15.68 -8.80 -19.37
C PRO A 105 16.82 -9.42 -18.56
N ASP A 106 17.32 -8.74 -17.53
CA ASP A 106 18.40 -9.20 -16.65
C ASP A 106 18.01 -10.49 -15.93
N PRO A 107 18.83 -11.56 -15.98
CA PRO A 107 18.52 -12.84 -15.35
C PRO A 107 18.29 -12.76 -13.84
N LEU A 108 19.07 -11.96 -13.12
CA LEU A 108 18.93 -11.77 -11.69
C LEU A 108 17.60 -11.11 -11.35
N VAL A 109 17.23 -10.07 -12.11
CA VAL A 109 15.98 -9.32 -11.94
C VAL A 109 14.78 -10.24 -12.17
N GLN A 110 14.78 -10.97 -13.29
CA GLN A 110 13.69 -11.88 -13.65
C GLN A 110 13.54 -13.04 -12.68
N ALA A 111 14.65 -13.59 -12.20
CA ALA A 111 14.63 -14.66 -11.21
C ALA A 111 14.11 -14.18 -9.85
N SER A 112 14.58 -13.03 -9.37
CA SER A 112 14.10 -12.45 -8.11
C SER A 112 12.60 -12.19 -8.17
N ALA A 113 12.10 -11.61 -9.26
CA ALA A 113 10.68 -11.33 -9.42
C ALA A 113 9.82 -12.60 -9.38
N ARG A 114 10.20 -13.63 -10.15
CA ARG A 114 9.47 -14.91 -10.16
C ARG A 114 9.49 -15.60 -8.80
N ARG A 115 10.64 -15.66 -8.16
CA ARG A 115 10.77 -16.28 -6.83
C ARG A 115 9.97 -15.56 -5.78
N THR A 116 9.95 -14.23 -5.80
CA THR A 116 9.09 -13.43 -4.91
C THR A 116 7.61 -13.75 -5.16
N ALA A 117 7.18 -13.82 -6.43
CA ALA A 117 5.81 -14.17 -6.77
C ALA A 117 5.46 -15.61 -6.31
N ASP A 118 6.32 -16.59 -6.57
CA ASP A 118 6.11 -17.98 -6.18
C ASP A 118 6.12 -18.16 -4.65
N TYR A 119 6.98 -17.43 -3.95
CA TYR A 119 7.05 -17.43 -2.49
C TYR A 119 5.75 -16.91 -1.87
N LEU A 120 5.23 -15.77 -2.38
CA LEU A 120 3.97 -15.21 -1.92
C LEU A 120 2.78 -16.10 -2.31
N ARG A 121 2.79 -16.71 -3.51
CA ARG A 121 1.77 -17.68 -3.94
C ARG A 121 1.74 -18.89 -3.02
N GLY A 122 2.90 -19.44 -2.67
CA GLY A 122 3.02 -20.48 -1.65
C GLY A 122 2.48 -20.05 -0.29
N GLY A 123 2.65 -18.78 0.04
CA GLY A 123 2.21 -18.17 1.31
C GLY A 123 0.70 -18.07 1.48
N THR A 124 -0.12 -18.32 0.45
CA THR A 124 -1.59 -18.31 0.58
C THR A 124 -2.14 -19.39 1.52
N ARG A 125 -1.31 -20.40 1.82
CA ARG A 125 -1.60 -21.47 2.78
C ARG A 125 -0.98 -21.26 4.16
N GLY A 126 -0.37 -20.14 4.37
CA GLY A 126 0.39 -19.76 5.54
C GLY A 126 1.87 -19.60 5.23
N LEU A 127 2.45 -18.49 5.62
CA LEU A 127 3.86 -18.19 5.41
C LEU A 127 4.62 -18.27 6.74
N ASP A 128 5.62 -19.14 6.81
CA ASP A 128 6.40 -19.38 8.05
C ASP A 128 7.02 -18.09 8.58
N ALA A 129 7.56 -17.26 7.70
CA ALA A 129 8.09 -15.94 8.05
C ALA A 129 7.04 -15.01 8.71
N LEU A 130 5.76 -15.28 8.54
CA LEU A 130 4.65 -14.53 9.11
C LEU A 130 3.90 -15.34 10.19
N HIS A 131 4.55 -16.30 10.86
CA HIS A 131 3.92 -17.15 11.88
C HIS A 131 2.68 -17.89 11.34
N ALA A 132 2.79 -18.43 10.13
CA ALA A 132 1.73 -19.13 9.40
C ALA A 132 0.50 -18.27 9.04
N ILE A 133 0.63 -16.93 9.06
CA ILE A 133 -0.42 -16.04 8.53
C ILE A 133 -0.47 -16.22 7.01
N PRO A 134 -1.66 -16.51 6.41
CA PRO A 134 -1.79 -16.66 4.97
C PRO A 134 -1.73 -15.30 4.26
N VAL A 135 -1.06 -15.27 3.11
CA VAL A 135 -1.14 -14.15 2.18
C VAL A 135 -2.47 -14.21 1.43
N ARG A 136 -3.21 -13.11 1.40
CA ARG A 136 -4.56 -13.04 0.84
C ARG A 136 -4.90 -11.63 0.37
N ASP A 137 -5.99 -11.50 -0.37
CA ASP A 137 -6.59 -10.21 -0.72
C ASP A 137 -7.94 -10.07 0.01
N PHE A 138 -8.12 -9.00 0.78
CA PHE A 138 -9.41 -8.70 1.38
C PHE A 138 -10.28 -7.97 0.38
N ARG A 139 -11.31 -8.65 -0.11
CA ARG A 139 -12.30 -8.10 -1.02
C ARG A 139 -13.55 -7.71 -0.24
N LEU A 140 -13.95 -6.46 -0.35
CA LEU A 140 -15.13 -5.93 0.33
C LEU A 140 -16.25 -5.70 -0.70
N PHE A 141 -17.35 -6.40 -0.52
CA PHE A 141 -18.53 -6.29 -1.39
C PHE A 141 -19.67 -5.58 -0.67
N LEU A 142 -20.37 -4.73 -1.41
CA LEU A 142 -21.68 -4.23 -1.06
C LEU A 142 -22.70 -4.89 -2.00
N ALA A 143 -23.66 -5.59 -1.45
CA ALA A 143 -24.78 -6.16 -2.20
C ALA A 143 -26.08 -5.56 -1.68
N ILE A 144 -26.92 -5.07 -2.59
CA ILE A 144 -28.26 -4.53 -2.26
C ILE A 144 -29.29 -5.32 -3.04
N LYS A 145 -30.24 -5.91 -2.29
CA LYS A 145 -31.39 -6.63 -2.86
C LYS A 145 -32.67 -5.91 -2.51
N THR A 146 -33.48 -5.68 -3.50
CA THR A 146 -34.78 -4.97 -3.39
C THR A 146 -35.89 -5.76 -4.07
N ARG A 147 -37.13 -5.58 -3.63
CA ARG A 147 -38.29 -6.19 -4.30
C ARG A 147 -38.63 -5.50 -5.62
N VAL A 148 -38.36 -4.23 -5.73
CA VAL A 148 -38.53 -3.43 -6.94
C VAL A 148 -37.18 -3.01 -7.47
N LYS A 149 -37.10 -2.74 -8.77
CA LYS A 149 -35.86 -2.27 -9.39
C LYS A 149 -35.29 -1.06 -8.64
N LEU A 150 -34.02 -1.06 -8.38
CA LEU A 150 -33.33 0.08 -7.78
C LEU A 150 -33.22 1.20 -8.82
N GLY A 151 -33.92 2.29 -8.61
CA GLY A 151 -33.92 3.44 -9.53
C GLY A 151 -32.53 4.07 -9.67
N ALA A 152 -32.26 4.69 -10.81
CA ALA A 152 -30.96 5.32 -11.11
C ALA A 152 -30.55 6.37 -10.06
N ASP A 153 -31.53 7.13 -9.51
CA ASP A 153 -31.25 8.14 -8.49
C ASP A 153 -30.76 7.51 -7.18
N LEU A 154 -31.37 6.41 -6.78
CA LEU A 154 -30.97 5.71 -5.54
C LEU A 154 -29.60 5.03 -5.69
N ARG A 155 -29.32 4.46 -6.87
CA ARG A 155 -27.98 3.97 -7.22
C ARG A 155 -26.94 5.07 -7.10
N ARG A 156 -27.21 6.22 -7.70
CA ARG A 156 -26.31 7.37 -7.65
C ARG A 156 -26.06 7.82 -6.22
N GLN A 157 -27.09 7.89 -5.37
CA GLN A 157 -26.94 8.21 -3.96
C GLN A 157 -26.02 7.23 -3.23
N VAL A 158 -26.13 5.92 -3.50
CA VAL A 158 -25.23 4.90 -2.94
C VAL A 158 -23.79 5.15 -3.39
N GLU A 159 -23.58 5.35 -4.69
CA GLU A 159 -22.25 5.57 -5.28
C GLU A 159 -21.61 6.87 -4.78
N GLU A 160 -22.36 7.96 -4.66
CA GLU A 160 -21.88 9.23 -4.11
C GLU A 160 -21.49 9.12 -2.63
N GLN A 161 -22.31 8.45 -1.81
CA GLN A 161 -22.01 8.26 -0.38
C GLN A 161 -20.71 7.48 -0.17
N LEU A 162 -20.45 6.50 -1.02
CA LEU A 162 -19.29 5.59 -0.89
C LEU A 162 -18.12 5.97 -1.82
N ALA A 163 -18.20 7.10 -2.54
CA ALA A 163 -17.16 7.51 -3.49
C ALA A 163 -15.75 7.56 -2.84
N LYS A 164 -15.66 8.03 -1.60
CA LYS A 164 -14.40 8.08 -0.83
C LYS A 164 -13.87 6.70 -0.41
N MET A 165 -14.67 5.66 -0.55
CA MET A 165 -14.27 4.26 -0.31
C MET A 165 -13.92 3.54 -1.62
N GLY A 166 -13.71 4.24 -2.71
CA GLY A 166 -13.30 3.66 -3.99
C GLY A 166 -14.32 2.67 -4.55
N ILE A 167 -15.63 3.01 -4.45
CA ILE A 167 -16.72 2.16 -4.95
C ILE A 167 -16.61 1.96 -6.46
N ARG A 168 -16.73 0.70 -6.90
CA ARG A 168 -16.92 0.33 -8.30
C ARG A 168 -18.05 -0.66 -8.44
N ARG A 169 -18.78 -0.62 -9.53
CA ARG A 169 -19.76 -1.66 -9.84
C ARG A 169 -19.03 -2.98 -10.07
N LEU A 170 -19.56 -4.03 -9.51
CA LEU A 170 -18.96 -5.36 -9.64
C LEU A 170 -19.52 -6.02 -10.90
N PRO A 171 -18.67 -6.39 -11.89
CA PRO A 171 -19.10 -7.13 -13.05
C PRO A 171 -19.73 -8.47 -12.66
N PRO A 172 -20.76 -8.94 -13.39
CA PRO A 172 -21.50 -10.15 -13.02
C PRO A 172 -20.60 -11.40 -12.98
N ASP A 173 -19.66 -11.54 -13.88
CA ASP A 173 -18.71 -12.64 -13.95
C ASP A 173 -17.75 -12.67 -12.76
N GLU A 174 -17.31 -11.51 -12.27
CA GLU A 174 -16.48 -11.43 -11.06
C GLU A 174 -17.26 -11.91 -9.82
N LEU A 175 -18.52 -11.46 -9.65
CA LEU A 175 -19.35 -11.90 -8.52
C LEU A 175 -19.63 -13.40 -8.57
N ILE A 176 -19.97 -13.90 -9.74
CA ILE A 176 -20.25 -15.32 -9.95
C ILE A 176 -19.00 -16.16 -9.70
N SER A 177 -17.82 -15.68 -10.12
CA SER A 177 -16.54 -16.33 -9.82
C SER A 177 -16.32 -16.49 -8.31
N VAL A 178 -16.64 -15.49 -7.50
CA VAL A 178 -16.55 -15.58 -6.04
C VAL A 178 -17.46 -16.68 -5.51
N TYR A 179 -18.71 -16.74 -5.96
CA TYR A 179 -19.65 -17.81 -5.59
C TYR A 179 -19.11 -19.19 -5.95
N ARG A 180 -18.69 -19.36 -7.21
CA ARG A 180 -18.17 -20.65 -7.71
C ARG A 180 -16.98 -21.14 -6.90
N ARG A 181 -16.09 -20.23 -6.53
CA ARG A 181 -14.91 -20.57 -5.73
C ARG A 181 -15.28 -20.95 -4.31
N ILE A 182 -16.25 -20.28 -3.69
CA ILE A 182 -16.74 -20.67 -2.36
C ILE A 182 -17.30 -22.11 -2.37
N PHE A 183 -18.03 -22.49 -3.40
CA PHE A 183 -18.65 -23.82 -3.47
C PHE A 183 -17.73 -24.92 -4.02
N ASN A 184 -16.82 -24.60 -4.97
CA ASN A 184 -16.04 -25.63 -5.67
C ASN A 184 -14.55 -25.62 -5.27
N GLY A 185 -14.07 -24.59 -4.56
CA GLY A 185 -12.69 -24.49 -4.06
C GLY A 185 -12.14 -23.08 -4.13
N VAL A 186 -11.86 -22.48 -2.98
CA VAL A 186 -11.45 -21.08 -2.83
C VAL A 186 -10.06 -20.78 -3.43
N PHE A 187 -9.22 -21.81 -3.62
CA PHE A 187 -7.87 -21.66 -4.16
C PHE A 187 -7.77 -21.78 -5.69
N ALA A 188 -8.89 -22.06 -6.36
CA ALA A 188 -8.91 -22.24 -7.81
C ALA A 188 -9.68 -21.13 -8.52
N PRO A 189 -9.24 -20.67 -9.70
CA PRO A 189 -10.07 -19.81 -10.53
C PRO A 189 -11.31 -20.58 -11.00
N ALA A 190 -12.43 -19.86 -11.13
CA ALA A 190 -13.68 -20.46 -11.60
C ALA A 190 -13.88 -20.16 -13.09
N PRO A 191 -14.33 -21.15 -13.89
CA PRO A 191 -14.71 -20.91 -15.28
C PRO A 191 -15.94 -20.00 -15.38
N GLY A 192 -16.13 -19.35 -16.54
CA GLY A 192 -17.29 -18.51 -16.81
C GLY A 192 -18.62 -19.27 -16.81
N VAL A 193 -19.71 -18.52 -16.72
CA VAL A 193 -21.09 -19.03 -16.80
C VAL A 193 -21.89 -18.24 -17.83
N PHE A 194 -23.03 -18.80 -18.24
CA PHE A 194 -23.98 -18.11 -19.09
C PHE A 194 -24.82 -17.12 -18.24
N LEU A 195 -24.83 -15.86 -18.63
CA LEU A 195 -25.47 -14.78 -17.87
C LEU A 195 -26.93 -14.57 -18.28
N SER A 196 -27.31 -14.92 -19.51
CA SER A 196 -28.66 -14.72 -20.05
C SER A 196 -29.54 -15.98 -19.90
N GLU A 197 -30.86 -15.79 -19.96
CA GLU A 197 -31.83 -16.88 -19.89
C GLU A 197 -31.91 -17.74 -21.16
N SER A 198 -31.26 -17.32 -22.25
CA SER A 198 -31.28 -18.03 -23.52
C SER A 198 -29.88 -18.27 -24.06
N MET A 199 -29.65 -19.47 -24.57
CA MET A 199 -28.42 -19.89 -25.22
C MET A 199 -28.77 -20.49 -26.58
N GLY A 200 -28.49 -19.78 -27.68
CA GLY A 200 -28.76 -20.28 -29.05
C GLY A 200 -30.21 -20.66 -29.33
N GLY A 201 -31.16 -19.97 -28.67
CA GLY A 201 -32.60 -20.23 -28.84
C GLY A 201 -33.16 -21.32 -27.88
N MET A 202 -32.34 -21.90 -27.04
CA MET A 202 -32.79 -22.77 -25.93
C MET A 202 -32.74 -22.05 -24.61
N PRO A 203 -33.60 -22.39 -23.63
CA PRO A 203 -33.48 -21.86 -22.26
C PRO A 203 -32.10 -22.23 -21.67
N ALA A 204 -31.32 -21.22 -21.26
CA ALA A 204 -30.11 -21.48 -20.48
C ALA A 204 -30.48 -21.87 -19.03
N PRO A 205 -29.67 -22.71 -18.36
CA PRO A 205 -29.85 -22.94 -16.93
C PRO A 205 -29.67 -21.62 -16.17
N SER A 206 -30.41 -21.44 -15.08
CA SER A 206 -30.22 -20.27 -14.21
C SER A 206 -28.76 -20.16 -13.76
N ILE A 207 -28.30 -18.96 -13.49
CA ILE A 207 -26.94 -18.72 -12.96
C ILE A 207 -26.73 -19.59 -11.71
N ALA A 208 -27.70 -19.65 -10.80
CA ALA A 208 -27.65 -20.45 -9.59
C ALA A 208 -27.30 -21.93 -9.86
N ARG A 209 -27.86 -22.53 -10.91
CA ARG A 209 -27.57 -23.93 -11.29
C ARG A 209 -26.21 -24.15 -11.94
N GLN A 210 -25.55 -23.08 -12.34
CA GLN A 210 -24.20 -23.12 -12.92
C GLN A 210 -23.09 -22.86 -11.87
N ILE A 211 -23.45 -22.52 -10.62
CA ILE A 211 -22.49 -22.17 -9.57
C ILE A 211 -21.80 -23.41 -9.01
N ILE A 212 -22.56 -24.44 -8.65
CA ILE A 212 -22.03 -25.67 -8.07
C ILE A 212 -21.77 -26.66 -9.20
N GLU A 213 -20.49 -27.06 -9.35
CA GLU A 213 -20.09 -28.01 -10.38
C GLU A 213 -20.59 -29.43 -10.05
N ALA A 214 -20.82 -30.22 -11.09
CA ALA A 214 -21.15 -31.62 -10.93
C ALA A 214 -19.90 -32.39 -10.46
N GLY A 215 -19.92 -32.91 -9.24
CA GLY A 215 -18.84 -33.72 -8.69
C GLY A 215 -18.39 -33.36 -7.28
N PRO A 216 -18.29 -32.06 -6.87
CA PRO A 216 -18.03 -31.77 -5.47
C PRO A 216 -19.22 -32.16 -4.59
N ASP A 217 -18.95 -32.96 -3.57
CA ASP A 217 -19.97 -33.28 -2.57
C ASP A 217 -20.26 -32.06 -1.71
N LEU A 218 -21.52 -31.61 -1.72
CA LEU A 218 -22.03 -30.65 -0.76
C LEU A 218 -22.77 -31.41 0.33
N CYS A 219 -22.20 -31.43 1.53
CA CYS A 219 -22.78 -32.13 2.67
C CYS A 219 -22.76 -31.24 3.92
N PHE A 220 -23.82 -31.33 4.72
CA PHE A 220 -23.98 -30.64 5.99
C PHE A 220 -24.02 -31.68 7.12
N GLU A 221 -22.96 -31.71 7.93
CA GLU A 221 -22.82 -32.69 9.03
C GLU A 221 -22.45 -31.96 10.34
N GLY A 222 -23.40 -31.94 11.29
CA GLY A 222 -23.19 -31.23 12.54
C GLY A 222 -22.82 -29.77 12.34
N PRO A 223 -21.65 -29.30 12.84
CA PRO A 223 -21.20 -27.92 12.67
C PRO A 223 -20.40 -27.69 11.38
N GLU A 224 -20.29 -28.66 10.49
CA GLU A 224 -19.45 -28.64 9.30
C GLU A 224 -20.25 -28.65 7.99
N VAL A 225 -19.76 -27.91 7.03
CA VAL A 225 -20.20 -27.92 5.65
C VAL A 225 -19.05 -28.40 4.79
N PHE A 226 -19.20 -29.51 4.13
CA PHE A 226 -18.24 -30.02 3.14
C PHE A 226 -18.56 -29.43 1.78
N LEU A 227 -17.59 -28.73 1.20
CA LEU A 227 -17.70 -27.98 -0.05
C LEU A 227 -16.59 -28.47 -0.99
N GLY A 228 -16.82 -29.58 -1.67
CA GLY A 228 -15.79 -30.22 -2.47
C GLY A 228 -14.59 -30.67 -1.60
N ASN A 229 -13.44 -30.07 -1.83
CA ASN A 229 -12.19 -30.38 -1.12
C ASN A 229 -11.91 -29.46 0.08
N GLN A 230 -12.91 -28.76 0.59
CA GLN A 230 -12.77 -27.85 1.73
C GLN A 230 -13.90 -28.06 2.74
N VAL A 231 -13.67 -27.65 3.99
CA VAL A 231 -14.63 -27.72 5.08
C VAL A 231 -14.89 -26.33 5.62
N ALA A 232 -16.16 -25.95 5.74
CA ALA A 232 -16.54 -24.65 6.28
C ALA A 232 -17.24 -24.77 7.62
N ARG A 233 -17.09 -23.78 8.50
CA ARG A 233 -17.81 -23.62 9.77
C ARG A 233 -18.34 -22.20 9.89
N CYS A 234 -19.50 -22.06 10.54
CA CYS A 234 -20.20 -20.80 10.71
C CYS A 234 -20.25 -20.40 12.17
N LEU A 235 -19.98 -19.12 12.43
CA LEU A 235 -20.09 -18.47 13.73
C LEU A 235 -21.10 -17.33 13.65
N THR A 236 -21.99 -17.26 14.64
CA THR A 236 -22.93 -16.14 14.82
C THR A 236 -22.92 -15.67 16.26
N PRO A 237 -23.12 -14.37 16.53
CA PRO A 237 -23.31 -13.89 17.89
C PRO A 237 -24.65 -14.41 18.47
N LYS A 238 -24.63 -14.81 19.73
CA LYS A 238 -25.80 -15.05 20.56
C LYS A 238 -26.28 -13.76 21.22
N ALA A 239 -25.34 -12.91 21.60
CA ALA A 239 -25.58 -11.61 22.14
C ALA A 239 -24.51 -10.61 21.65
N PRO A 240 -24.91 -9.38 21.30
CA PRO A 240 -23.97 -8.34 20.88
C PRO A 240 -23.11 -7.83 22.04
N ALA A 241 -21.96 -7.29 21.74
CA ALA A 241 -21.15 -6.56 22.71
C ALA A 241 -21.91 -5.32 23.21
N ARG A 242 -21.80 -5.02 24.51
CA ARG A 242 -22.48 -3.85 25.12
C ARG A 242 -21.98 -2.51 24.58
N ARG A 243 -20.71 -2.44 24.19
CA ARG A 243 -20.12 -1.25 23.56
C ARG A 243 -19.21 -1.66 22.42
N ILE A 244 -19.48 -1.13 21.25
CA ILE A 244 -18.65 -1.32 20.05
C ILE A 244 -17.98 0.02 19.77
N THR A 245 -16.64 0.02 19.64
CA THR A 245 -15.85 1.15 19.16
C THR A 245 -15.13 0.76 17.87
N ALA A 246 -14.68 1.74 17.09
CA ALA A 246 -13.92 1.47 15.86
C ALA A 246 -12.68 0.60 16.11
N GLU A 247 -11.94 0.89 17.18
CA GLU A 247 -10.76 0.13 17.59
C GLU A 247 -11.09 -1.32 17.95
N ARG A 248 -12.20 -1.53 18.69
CA ARG A 248 -12.66 -2.87 19.04
C ARG A 248 -13.11 -3.65 17.82
N ALA A 249 -13.91 -3.02 16.96
CA ALA A 249 -14.42 -3.63 15.74
C ALA A 249 -13.29 -4.01 14.76
N ASN A 250 -12.15 -3.34 14.80
CA ASN A 250 -10.99 -3.68 13.98
C ASN A 250 -10.49 -5.13 14.21
N ARG A 251 -10.70 -5.68 15.42
CA ARG A 251 -10.28 -7.06 15.77
C ARG A 251 -11.22 -8.13 15.25
N LEU A 252 -12.42 -7.81 14.76
CA LEU A 252 -13.37 -8.82 14.29
C LEU A 252 -12.79 -9.74 13.18
N MET A 253 -11.86 -9.24 12.39
CA MET A 253 -11.22 -9.98 11.30
C MET A 253 -9.73 -10.25 11.53
N GLY A 254 -9.23 -10.11 12.75
CA GLY A 254 -7.83 -10.35 13.12
C GLY A 254 -7.18 -9.20 13.89
N GLY A 255 -6.10 -9.49 14.60
CA GLY A 255 -5.38 -8.50 15.40
C GLY A 255 -4.59 -7.49 14.58
N MET A 256 -4.34 -6.31 15.15
CA MET A 256 -3.60 -5.21 14.51
C MET A 256 -2.30 -4.81 15.23
N ARG A 257 -2.06 -5.33 16.46
CA ARG A 257 -0.94 -4.89 17.30
C ARG A 257 0.39 -5.63 17.07
N GLY A 258 0.64 -6.03 15.82
CA GLY A 258 1.92 -6.64 15.43
C GLY A 258 2.12 -8.05 15.96
N SER A 259 3.38 -8.45 16.20
CA SER A 259 3.74 -9.82 16.55
C SER A 259 3.07 -10.34 17.83
N ALA A 260 2.65 -9.48 18.74
CA ALA A 260 1.91 -9.87 19.94
C ALA A 260 0.51 -10.43 19.64
N GLU A 261 -0.06 -10.08 18.48
CA GLU A 261 -1.38 -10.52 18.03
C GLU A 261 -1.32 -11.42 16.77
N ASP A 262 -0.14 -11.87 16.35
CA ASP A 262 -0.01 -12.77 15.19
C ASP A 262 -0.71 -14.12 15.44
N SER A 263 -0.75 -14.58 16.68
CA SER A 263 -1.52 -15.76 17.09
C SER A 263 -3.04 -15.57 17.00
N ASP A 264 -3.50 -14.32 16.97
CA ASP A 264 -4.91 -13.95 16.91
C ASP A 264 -5.38 -13.71 15.47
N GLN A 265 -4.64 -14.15 14.45
CA GLN A 265 -5.06 -14.10 13.06
C GLN A 265 -5.87 -15.35 12.68
N ILE A 266 -6.88 -15.18 11.81
CA ILE A 266 -7.61 -16.30 11.24
C ILE A 266 -6.72 -16.96 10.18
N GLY A 267 -6.32 -18.19 10.40
CA GLY A 267 -5.28 -18.91 9.67
C GLY A 267 -5.66 -19.47 8.30
N GLY A 268 -6.69 -18.94 7.64
CA GLY A 268 -7.12 -19.36 6.30
C GLY A 268 -8.16 -18.42 5.71
N PRO A 269 -8.78 -18.77 4.57
CA PRO A 269 -9.85 -18.00 3.97
C PRO A 269 -11.05 -17.90 4.90
N PHE A 270 -11.70 -16.75 4.91
CA PHE A 270 -12.94 -16.55 5.66
C PHE A 270 -13.83 -15.50 4.98
N LEU A 271 -15.10 -15.53 5.32
CA LEU A 271 -16.10 -14.58 4.87
C LEU A 271 -16.82 -14.01 6.08
N TYR A 272 -16.78 -12.69 6.26
CA TYR A 272 -17.58 -11.98 7.24
C TYR A 272 -18.66 -11.18 6.52
N CYS A 273 -19.94 -11.53 6.78
CA CYS A 273 -21.10 -10.85 6.24
C CYS A 273 -21.85 -10.11 7.35
N LEU A 274 -22.13 -8.83 7.14
CA LEU A 274 -23.08 -8.05 7.90
C LEU A 274 -24.30 -7.78 7.01
N SER A 275 -25.38 -8.52 7.21
CA SER A 275 -26.65 -8.23 6.56
C SER A 275 -27.43 -7.18 7.36
N VAL A 276 -27.92 -6.15 6.69
CA VAL A 276 -28.72 -5.06 7.26
C VAL A 276 -30.09 -5.06 6.61
N LEU A 277 -31.12 -5.08 7.45
CA LEU A 277 -32.52 -5.11 7.03
C LEU A 277 -33.17 -3.79 7.39
N PHE A 278 -33.79 -3.20 6.39
CA PHE A 278 -34.59 -1.97 6.56
C PHE A 278 -36.05 -2.36 6.78
N ASP A 279 -36.38 -2.62 8.06
CA ASP A 279 -37.71 -2.99 8.52
C ASP A 279 -38.33 -1.90 9.43
N HIS A 280 -39.53 -2.17 9.96
CA HIS A 280 -40.23 -1.30 10.91
C HIS A 280 -39.65 -1.37 12.34
N SER A 281 -38.37 -1.56 12.53
CA SER A 281 -37.72 -1.75 13.84
C SER A 281 -38.06 -0.63 14.84
N GLN A 282 -38.18 0.62 14.36
CA GLN A 282 -38.59 1.73 15.24
C GLN A 282 -40.01 1.56 15.81
N PHE A 283 -40.95 1.15 14.97
CA PHE A 283 -42.33 0.93 15.42
C PHE A 283 -42.41 -0.17 16.47
N GLU A 284 -41.70 -1.26 16.29
CA GLU A 284 -41.68 -2.36 17.27
C GLU A 284 -40.99 -2.00 18.59
N ILE A 285 -39.94 -1.15 18.55
CA ILE A 285 -39.30 -0.60 19.76
C ILE A 285 -40.30 0.26 20.55
N HIS A 286 -41.00 1.17 19.89
CA HIS A 286 -42.02 2.01 20.54
C HIS A 286 -43.15 1.17 21.15
N LYS A 287 -43.63 0.15 20.41
CA LYS A 287 -44.65 -0.76 20.89
C LYS A 287 -44.23 -1.53 22.14
N ARG A 288 -42.98 -2.02 22.17
CA ARG A 288 -42.41 -2.73 23.32
C ARG A 288 -42.21 -1.78 24.50
N ALA A 289 -41.77 -0.53 24.26
CA ALA A 289 -41.69 0.48 25.29
C ALA A 289 -43.03 0.79 25.95
N GLN A 290 -44.11 0.91 25.15
CA GLN A 290 -45.48 1.08 25.65
C GLN A 290 -45.93 -0.10 26.52
N ILE A 291 -45.67 -1.35 26.06
CA ILE A 291 -46.03 -2.56 26.81
C ILE A 291 -45.29 -2.61 28.16
N LEU A 292 -44.00 -2.33 28.19
CA LEU A 292 -43.21 -2.36 29.43
C LEU A 292 -43.58 -1.21 30.37
N SER A 293 -43.90 -0.03 29.84
CA SER A 293 -44.42 1.09 30.64
C SER A 293 -45.79 0.75 31.28
N ALA A 294 -46.65 0.07 30.54
CA ALA A 294 -47.94 -0.44 31.05
C ALA A 294 -47.73 -1.52 32.15
N GLN A 295 -46.78 -2.44 31.98
CA GLN A 295 -46.43 -3.44 32.98
C GLN A 295 -45.89 -2.81 34.28
N LYS A 296 -45.06 -1.77 34.16
CA LYS A 296 -44.60 -1.00 35.31
C LYS A 296 -45.75 -0.31 36.07
N ALA A 297 -46.67 0.30 35.32
CA ALA A 297 -47.84 0.94 35.87
C ALA A 297 -48.78 -0.05 36.57
N ALA A 298 -48.80 -1.32 36.17
CA ALA A 298 -49.55 -2.39 36.77
C ALA A 298 -48.93 -2.99 38.07
N GLY A 299 -47.82 -2.46 38.57
CA GLY A 299 -47.21 -2.85 39.83
C GLY A 299 -46.32 -4.10 39.79
N SER A 300 -45.77 -4.48 38.66
CA SER A 300 -44.77 -5.53 38.57
C SER A 300 -43.43 -5.11 39.19
N PHE A 301 -43.11 -5.67 40.36
CA PHE A 301 -41.91 -5.33 41.15
C PHE A 301 -40.62 -6.05 40.74
N ALA A 302 -40.53 -6.62 39.57
CA ALA A 302 -39.34 -7.31 39.16
C ALA A 302 -38.21 -6.29 38.86
N VAL A 303 -37.06 -6.41 39.54
CA VAL A 303 -35.85 -5.65 39.32
C VAL A 303 -35.41 -5.68 37.83
N GLU A 304 -35.64 -6.82 37.19
CA GLU A 304 -35.41 -7.06 35.77
C GLU A 304 -36.26 -6.16 34.85
N VAL A 305 -37.55 -5.96 35.19
CA VAL A 305 -38.43 -5.06 34.44
C VAL A 305 -37.98 -3.59 34.59
N GLY A 306 -37.48 -3.21 35.79
CA GLY A 306 -36.89 -1.89 36.01
C GLY A 306 -35.68 -1.63 35.12
N LYS A 307 -34.75 -2.56 35.05
CA LYS A 307 -33.57 -2.48 34.16
C LYS A 307 -33.98 -2.44 32.68
N GLN A 308 -34.91 -3.24 32.24
CA GLN A 308 -35.41 -3.22 30.87
C GLN A 308 -36.06 -1.88 30.49
N ILE A 309 -36.74 -1.20 31.45
CA ILE A 309 -37.33 0.09 31.23
C ILE A 309 -36.29 1.18 31.11
N GLU A 310 -35.22 1.17 31.94
CA GLU A 310 -34.10 2.07 31.82
C GLU A 310 -33.37 1.90 30.49
N GLU A 311 -33.16 0.64 30.09
CA GLU A 311 -32.51 0.31 28.80
C GLU A 311 -33.37 0.77 27.60
N ILE A 312 -34.70 0.60 27.67
CA ILE A 312 -35.61 1.10 26.64
C ILE A 312 -35.73 2.62 26.67
N GLY A 313 -35.69 3.25 27.85
CA GLY A 313 -35.62 4.72 27.95
C GLY A 313 -34.43 5.28 27.20
N TRP A 314 -33.26 4.68 27.39
CA TRP A 314 -32.05 5.03 26.65
C TRP A 314 -32.20 4.75 25.14
N ILE A 315 -32.77 3.59 24.76
CA ILE A 315 -33.02 3.24 23.35
C ILE A 315 -33.99 4.25 22.69
N LEU A 316 -35.02 4.71 23.39
CA LEU A 316 -35.97 5.69 22.88
C LEU A 316 -35.37 7.08 22.72
N ASP A 317 -34.47 7.47 23.63
CA ASP A 317 -33.70 8.72 23.51
C ASP A 317 -32.75 8.64 22.31
N GLU A 318 -32.02 7.55 22.15
CA GLU A 318 -31.20 7.30 20.98
C GLU A 318 -32.04 7.21 19.67
N ALA A 319 -33.23 6.59 19.72
CA ALA A 319 -34.14 6.46 18.59
C ALA A 319 -34.73 7.80 18.11
N SER A 320 -34.75 8.81 18.96
CA SER A 320 -35.14 10.18 18.57
C SER A 320 -34.08 10.86 17.72
N ASN A 321 -32.82 10.43 17.85
CA ASN A 321 -31.65 11.01 17.19
C ASN A 321 -31.02 10.10 16.13
N SER A 322 -31.37 8.83 16.07
CA SER A 322 -30.74 7.81 15.21
C SER A 322 -31.78 6.79 14.71
N ARG A 323 -31.60 6.35 13.46
CA ARG A 323 -32.40 5.26 12.89
C ARG A 323 -31.92 3.92 13.46
N PHE A 324 -32.85 2.98 13.68
CA PHE A 324 -32.54 1.59 14.02
C PHE A 324 -32.73 0.68 12.81
N VAL A 325 -31.88 -0.33 12.73
CA VAL A 325 -31.93 -1.39 11.71
C VAL A 325 -31.77 -2.75 12.38
N SER A 326 -32.29 -3.79 11.73
CA SER A 326 -31.96 -5.18 12.13
C SER A 326 -30.71 -5.63 11.39
N VAL A 327 -29.77 -6.22 12.12
CA VAL A 327 -28.50 -6.71 11.56
C VAL A 327 -28.29 -8.18 11.86
N ILE A 328 -27.73 -8.93 10.91
CA ILE A 328 -27.34 -10.33 11.07
C ILE A 328 -25.86 -10.44 10.72
N PRO A 329 -24.95 -10.48 11.71
CA PRO A 329 -23.55 -10.74 11.47
C PRO A 329 -23.26 -12.24 11.42
N THR A 330 -22.54 -12.68 10.40
CA THR A 330 -22.15 -14.08 10.22
C THR A 330 -20.68 -14.16 9.81
N MET A 331 -19.95 -15.11 10.38
CA MET A 331 -18.55 -15.40 10.05
C MET A 331 -18.44 -16.84 9.58
N TRP A 332 -17.95 -17.02 8.35
CA TRP A 332 -17.62 -18.33 7.78
C TRP A 332 -16.10 -18.47 7.68
N VAL A 333 -15.57 -19.60 8.11
CA VAL A 333 -14.17 -19.97 7.95
C VAL A 333 -14.05 -21.22 7.08
N PHE A 334 -13.05 -21.25 6.19
CA PHE A 334 -12.85 -22.34 5.22
C PHE A 334 -11.50 -23.00 5.45
N GLY A 335 -11.51 -24.24 5.92
CA GLY A 335 -10.34 -25.09 6.13
C GLY A 335 -10.18 -26.13 5.02
N ARG A 336 -8.97 -26.68 4.86
CA ARG A 336 -8.68 -27.81 3.98
C ARG A 336 -9.31 -29.11 4.47
N ASP A 337 -9.48 -29.19 5.79
CA ASP A 337 -10.03 -30.33 6.50
C ASP A 337 -10.75 -29.87 7.77
N SER A 338 -11.44 -30.79 8.43
CA SER A 338 -12.20 -30.54 9.66
C SER A 338 -11.32 -30.04 10.82
N ALA A 339 -10.05 -30.45 10.88
CA ALA A 339 -9.16 -30.04 11.95
C ALA A 339 -8.77 -28.56 11.80
N GLN A 340 -8.40 -28.14 10.61
CA GLN A 340 -8.08 -26.75 10.31
C GLN A 340 -9.32 -25.85 10.44
N ALA A 341 -10.46 -26.27 9.90
CA ALA A 341 -11.70 -25.51 10.02
C ALA A 341 -12.11 -25.29 11.49
N ARG A 342 -11.93 -26.31 12.33
CA ARG A 342 -12.17 -26.23 13.79
C ARG A 342 -11.21 -25.26 14.48
N GLU A 343 -9.93 -25.33 14.16
CA GLU A 343 -8.92 -24.41 14.71
C GLU A 343 -9.24 -22.97 14.35
N MET A 344 -9.56 -22.71 13.08
CA MET A 344 -9.91 -21.36 12.60
C MET A 344 -11.19 -20.84 13.24
N ALA A 345 -12.21 -21.68 13.39
CA ALA A 345 -13.45 -21.32 14.10
C ALA A 345 -13.18 -20.97 15.57
N ALA A 346 -12.32 -21.76 16.25
CA ALA A 346 -11.93 -21.49 17.61
C ALA A 346 -11.14 -20.17 17.74
N ARG A 347 -10.26 -19.84 16.78
CA ARG A 347 -9.53 -18.57 16.74
C ARG A 347 -10.48 -17.39 16.50
N ALA A 348 -11.36 -17.48 15.50
CA ALA A 348 -12.36 -16.45 15.22
C ALA A 348 -13.29 -16.23 16.43
N LYS A 349 -13.73 -17.31 17.09
CA LYS A 349 -14.54 -17.23 18.31
C LYS A 349 -13.81 -16.50 19.43
N ARG A 350 -12.53 -16.82 19.71
CA ARG A 350 -11.71 -16.11 20.71
C ARG A 350 -11.59 -14.63 20.40
N LEU A 351 -11.37 -14.25 19.14
CA LEU A 351 -11.30 -12.85 18.72
C LEU A 351 -12.57 -12.08 19.07
N TRP A 352 -13.72 -12.69 18.89
CA TRP A 352 -15.02 -12.07 19.15
C TRP A 352 -15.41 -12.09 20.63
N GLU A 353 -14.99 -13.10 21.40
CA GLU A 353 -15.34 -13.26 22.82
C GLU A 353 -14.33 -12.62 23.77
N SER A 354 -13.08 -12.35 23.30
CA SER A 354 -12.04 -11.74 24.13
C SER A 354 -12.24 -10.25 24.34
N GLU A 355 -11.80 -9.73 25.49
CA GLU A 355 -11.70 -8.30 25.70
C GLU A 355 -10.79 -7.68 24.60
N PRO A 356 -11.14 -6.54 24.05
CA PRO A 356 -12.23 -5.63 24.44
C PRO A 356 -13.57 -5.83 23.69
N LEU A 357 -13.84 -6.99 23.10
CA LEU A 357 -15.04 -7.31 22.29
C LEU A 357 -15.82 -8.48 22.89
N PRO A 358 -16.42 -8.41 24.06
CA PRO A 358 -17.13 -9.54 24.62
C PRO A 358 -18.48 -9.78 23.92
N PHE A 359 -18.45 -10.37 22.72
CA PHE A 359 -19.62 -11.01 22.15
C PHE A 359 -19.81 -12.39 22.79
N MET A 360 -21.03 -12.84 22.91
CA MET A 360 -21.31 -14.27 23.11
C MET A 360 -21.47 -14.90 21.72
N VAL A 361 -20.56 -15.78 21.34
CA VAL A 361 -20.55 -16.39 20.00
C VAL A 361 -20.93 -17.86 20.09
N GLN A 362 -21.77 -18.30 19.16
CA GLN A 362 -22.08 -19.71 18.96
C GLN A 362 -21.55 -20.22 17.64
N GLU A 363 -21.17 -21.48 17.63
CA GLU A 363 -20.90 -22.24 16.43
C GLU A 363 -22.20 -22.90 15.96
N GLU A 364 -22.55 -22.64 14.70
CA GLU A 364 -23.82 -23.11 14.13
C GLU A 364 -23.74 -24.58 13.73
N SER A 365 -24.87 -25.30 13.88
CA SER A 365 -24.97 -26.73 13.55
C SER A 365 -26.18 -27.08 12.71
N TYR A 366 -27.33 -26.45 12.96
CA TYR A 366 -28.59 -26.86 12.32
C TYR A 366 -29.05 -25.93 11.21
N LEU A 367 -28.66 -24.67 11.27
CA LEU A 367 -29.07 -23.63 10.31
C LEU A 367 -28.07 -23.41 9.18
N LEU A 368 -27.03 -24.23 9.08
CA LEU A 368 -25.94 -24.08 8.14
C LEU A 368 -26.40 -23.90 6.68
N PRO A 369 -27.34 -24.69 6.13
CA PRO A 369 -27.78 -24.52 4.75
C PRO A 369 -28.39 -23.14 4.49
N VAL A 370 -29.21 -22.65 5.41
CA VAL A 370 -29.88 -21.36 5.28
C VAL A 370 -28.89 -20.21 5.50
N LEU A 371 -28.01 -20.32 6.50
CA LEU A 371 -27.01 -19.30 6.80
C LEU A 371 -25.96 -19.18 5.71
N LEU A 372 -25.58 -20.30 5.05
CA LEU A 372 -24.63 -20.25 3.94
C LEU A 372 -25.19 -19.43 2.78
N ALA A 373 -26.42 -19.72 2.35
CA ALA A 373 -27.07 -18.93 1.32
C ALA A 373 -27.25 -17.46 1.76
N ALA A 374 -27.74 -17.23 2.99
CA ALA A 374 -28.02 -15.89 3.53
C ALA A 374 -26.77 -15.02 3.70
N SER A 375 -25.58 -15.61 3.86
CA SER A 375 -24.31 -14.88 4.02
C SER A 375 -23.67 -14.45 2.69
N LEU A 376 -24.21 -14.96 1.57
CA LEU A 376 -23.73 -14.60 0.24
C LEU A 376 -24.55 -13.44 -0.34
N PRO A 377 -24.01 -12.67 -1.32
CA PRO A 377 -24.73 -11.57 -1.93
C PRO A 377 -26.13 -11.96 -2.39
N PHE A 378 -27.15 -11.19 -2.03
CA PHE A 378 -28.57 -11.39 -2.34
C PHE A 378 -29.23 -12.62 -1.69
N GLY A 379 -28.49 -13.45 -0.96
CA GLY A 379 -29.00 -14.76 -0.46
C GLY A 379 -29.92 -14.65 0.75
N LEU A 380 -30.02 -13.50 1.41
CA LEU A 380 -30.98 -13.28 2.49
C LEU A 380 -32.34 -12.87 1.93
N TYR A 381 -33.39 -13.59 2.33
CA TYR A 381 -34.76 -13.31 1.95
C TYR A 381 -35.44 -12.44 3.03
N PRO A 382 -35.99 -11.26 2.66
CA PRO A 382 -36.44 -10.26 3.62
C PRO A 382 -37.81 -10.56 4.28
N GLU A 383 -38.36 -11.74 4.07
CA GLU A 383 -39.63 -12.10 4.68
C GLU A 383 -39.51 -12.21 6.20
N LYS A 384 -40.36 -11.47 6.91
CA LYS A 384 -40.37 -11.41 8.39
C LYS A 384 -40.38 -12.76 9.06
N GLN A 385 -41.06 -13.73 8.45
CA GLN A 385 -41.14 -15.08 9.01
C GLN A 385 -39.80 -15.82 8.92
N THR A 386 -39.10 -15.68 7.79
CA THR A 386 -37.81 -16.34 7.58
C THR A 386 -36.75 -15.77 8.53
N ILE A 387 -36.70 -14.45 8.72
CA ILE A 387 -35.76 -13.79 9.62
C ILE A 387 -36.04 -14.11 11.08
N LYS A 388 -37.33 -14.12 11.47
CA LYS A 388 -37.75 -14.54 12.83
C LYS A 388 -37.41 -15.98 13.13
N LEU A 389 -37.48 -16.88 12.14
CA LEU A 389 -37.12 -18.29 12.29
C LEU A 389 -35.57 -18.48 12.43
N LEU A 390 -34.75 -17.57 11.86
CA LEU A 390 -33.30 -17.61 12.06
C LEU A 390 -32.92 -17.28 13.50
N GLU A 391 -33.64 -16.35 14.16
CA GLU A 391 -33.35 -15.86 15.51
C GLU A 391 -31.90 -15.40 15.69
N ARG A 392 -31.32 -14.73 14.64
CA ARG A 392 -29.95 -14.27 14.61
C ARG A 392 -29.83 -12.76 14.34
N ASP A 393 -30.98 -12.10 14.29
CA ASP A 393 -31.03 -10.64 14.06
C ASP A 393 -30.95 -9.89 15.40
N PHE A 394 -30.18 -8.79 15.33
CA PHE A 394 -30.05 -7.82 16.43
C PHE A 394 -30.52 -6.46 15.95
N ARG A 395 -31.23 -5.76 16.79
CA ARG A 395 -31.62 -4.37 16.56
C ARG A 395 -30.54 -3.45 17.08
N MET A 396 -30.03 -2.62 16.20
CA MET A 396 -28.95 -1.66 16.49
C MET A 396 -29.25 -0.31 15.91
N ALA A 397 -28.78 0.76 16.59
CA ALA A 397 -28.67 2.07 15.97
C ALA A 397 -27.70 2.01 14.77
N VAL A 398 -27.98 2.75 13.69
CA VAL A 398 -27.12 2.76 12.50
C VAL A 398 -25.66 3.08 12.81
N LYS A 399 -25.39 3.87 13.86
CA LYS A 399 -24.03 4.17 14.33
C LYS A 399 -23.32 2.90 14.82
N ALA A 400 -23.98 2.06 15.59
CA ALA A 400 -23.42 0.79 16.06
C ALA A 400 -23.28 -0.21 14.91
N ALA A 401 -24.29 -0.29 14.03
CA ALA A 401 -24.26 -1.14 12.84
C ALA A 401 -23.11 -0.74 11.88
N SER A 402 -22.85 0.55 11.69
CA SER A 402 -21.72 1.02 10.87
C SER A 402 -20.37 0.57 11.42
N LEU A 403 -20.20 0.52 12.73
CA LEU A 403 -18.97 0.04 13.36
C LEU A 403 -18.77 -1.48 13.20
N MET A 404 -19.86 -2.25 13.07
CA MET A 404 -19.77 -3.68 12.79
C MET A 404 -19.52 -4.01 11.32
N ALA A 405 -19.60 -3.04 10.44
CA ALA A 405 -19.33 -3.23 9.02
C ALA A 405 -17.92 -3.81 8.81
N PRO A 406 -17.76 -4.86 7.98
CA PRO A 406 -16.49 -5.55 7.78
C PRO A 406 -15.51 -4.77 6.88
N VAL A 407 -15.33 -3.48 7.14
CA VAL A 407 -14.52 -2.58 6.32
C VAL A 407 -13.08 -2.45 6.81
N GLN A 408 -12.81 -2.85 8.06
CA GLN A 408 -11.51 -2.69 8.71
C GLN A 408 -10.64 -3.93 8.50
N THR A 409 -9.80 -3.90 7.48
CA THR A 409 -8.82 -4.94 7.17
C THR A 409 -7.40 -4.43 7.38
N ASP A 410 -6.47 -4.73 6.49
CA ASP A 410 -5.18 -4.07 6.36
C ASP A 410 -5.24 -2.99 5.27
N PHE A 411 -4.20 -2.16 5.21
CA PHE A 411 -3.96 -1.29 4.05
C PHE A 411 -3.74 -2.15 2.80
N ARG A 412 -4.46 -1.87 1.71
CA ARG A 412 -4.38 -2.64 0.46
C ARG A 412 -3.37 -2.06 -0.53
N GLY A 413 -3.07 -0.78 -0.41
CA GLY A 413 -2.25 -0.04 -1.38
C GLY A 413 -3.05 0.42 -2.60
N GLY A 414 -2.33 0.71 -3.68
CA GLY A 414 -2.87 1.35 -4.87
C GLY A 414 -3.40 0.43 -5.97
N GLY A 415 -3.16 -0.86 -5.89
CA GLY A 415 -3.54 -1.80 -6.95
C GLY A 415 -2.53 -1.91 -8.11
N ARG A 416 -1.50 -1.05 -8.19
CA ARG A 416 -0.34 -1.22 -9.09
C ARG A 416 0.80 -1.90 -8.33
N PRO A 417 1.17 -3.13 -8.70
CA PRO A 417 2.09 -3.94 -7.92
C PRO A 417 3.56 -3.71 -8.31
N ALA A 418 4.03 -2.47 -8.27
CA ALA A 418 5.46 -2.18 -8.42
C ALA A 418 6.27 -2.76 -7.28
N LEU A 419 5.73 -2.61 -6.07
CA LEU A 419 6.25 -3.12 -4.80
C LEU A 419 5.19 -4.03 -4.17
N LEU A 420 5.63 -5.11 -3.55
CA LEU A 420 4.78 -6.07 -2.85
C LEU A 420 5.15 -6.12 -1.36
N TYR A 421 4.15 -6.03 -0.52
CA TYR A 421 4.25 -6.21 0.93
C TYR A 421 3.09 -7.07 1.43
N VAL A 422 3.17 -7.50 2.68
CA VAL A 422 2.07 -8.22 3.33
C VAL A 422 1.66 -7.47 4.60
N GLY A 423 0.38 -7.22 4.78
CA GLY A 423 -0.17 -6.59 5.98
C GLY A 423 -0.15 -7.53 7.20
N ARG A 424 -0.45 -6.99 8.37
CA ARG A 424 -0.48 -7.77 9.63
C ARG A 424 -1.57 -8.83 9.64
N LYS A 425 -2.69 -8.58 8.95
CA LYS A 425 -3.79 -9.56 8.76
C LYS A 425 -3.59 -10.45 7.53
N GLY A 426 -2.47 -10.30 6.81
CA GLY A 426 -2.15 -11.10 5.63
C GLY A 426 -2.55 -10.48 4.30
N GLN A 427 -3.04 -9.25 4.26
CA GLN A 427 -3.36 -8.55 3.00
C GLN A 427 -2.12 -8.43 2.12
N LEU A 428 -2.20 -8.88 0.86
CA LEU A 428 -1.22 -8.53 -0.15
C LEU A 428 -1.34 -7.04 -0.46
N ILE A 429 -0.31 -6.28 -0.13
CA ILE A 429 -0.25 -4.83 -0.36
C ILE A 429 0.52 -4.57 -1.64
N THR A 430 -0.08 -3.83 -2.54
CA THR A 430 0.52 -3.41 -3.81
C THR A 430 0.73 -1.90 -3.81
N LEU A 431 1.95 -1.46 -4.07
CA LEU A 431 2.30 -0.03 -4.07
C LEU A 431 3.14 0.31 -5.29
N ASP A 432 2.90 1.49 -5.85
CA ASP A 432 3.77 2.09 -6.86
C ASP A 432 3.92 3.59 -6.56
N LEU A 433 5.15 4.05 -6.38
CA LEU A 433 5.45 5.49 -6.21
C LEU A 433 5.07 6.30 -7.46
N PHE A 434 5.12 5.66 -8.65
CA PHE A 434 4.75 6.27 -9.92
C PHE A 434 3.28 6.03 -10.30
N ASP A 435 2.42 5.74 -9.33
CA ASP A 435 0.99 5.58 -9.59
C ASP A 435 0.40 6.91 -10.13
N PRO A 436 -0.30 6.90 -11.29
CA PRO A 436 -0.85 8.12 -11.90
C PRO A 436 -1.83 8.89 -11.02
N ARG A 437 -2.42 8.25 -10.02
CA ARG A 437 -3.32 8.88 -9.04
C ARG A 437 -2.60 9.69 -8.00
N ILE A 438 -1.28 9.50 -7.85
CA ILE A 438 -0.44 10.27 -6.94
C ILE A 438 0.05 11.52 -7.67
N ASN A 439 -0.20 12.67 -7.06
CA ASN A 439 0.17 13.95 -7.65
C ASN A 439 1.68 14.23 -7.66
N ASN A 440 2.46 13.51 -6.85
CA ASN A 440 3.88 13.73 -6.64
C ASN A 440 4.52 12.38 -6.29
N TYR A 441 5.62 12.02 -6.92
CA TYR A 441 6.28 10.72 -6.80
C TYR A 441 7.39 10.70 -5.74
N ASN A 442 7.65 11.83 -5.07
CA ASN A 442 8.70 11.93 -4.08
C ASN A 442 8.31 11.24 -2.76
N PHE A 443 9.33 10.83 -2.02
CA PHE A 443 9.14 10.11 -0.77
C PHE A 443 10.15 10.52 0.31
N ILE A 444 9.84 10.19 1.55
CA ILE A 444 10.72 10.28 2.71
C ILE A 444 10.78 8.92 3.37
N VAL A 445 11.96 8.52 3.80
CA VAL A 445 12.17 7.33 4.65
C VAL A 445 12.72 7.79 5.99
N SER A 446 12.10 7.35 7.08
CA SER A 446 12.62 7.57 8.44
C SER A 446 12.81 6.26 9.17
N ALA A 447 14.02 6.03 9.70
CA ALA A 447 14.39 4.77 10.32
C ALA A 447 15.54 4.92 11.30
N GLU A 448 15.38 4.48 12.53
CA GLU A 448 16.50 4.34 13.45
C GLU A 448 17.51 3.29 12.98
N SER A 449 18.74 3.36 13.50
CA SER A 449 19.76 2.38 13.18
C SER A 449 19.30 0.95 13.55
N GLY A 450 19.46 0.00 12.64
CA GLY A 450 19.02 -1.37 12.84
C GLY A 450 17.54 -1.65 12.54
N ALA A 451 16.72 -0.64 12.20
CA ALA A 451 15.30 -0.81 11.89
C ALA A 451 15.00 -1.52 10.56
N GLY A 452 16.01 -1.88 9.77
CA GLY A 452 15.84 -2.49 8.45
C GLY A 452 15.92 -1.50 7.28
N LYS A 453 16.37 -0.28 7.52
CA LYS A 453 16.49 0.82 6.55
C LYS A 453 17.14 0.38 5.24
N SER A 454 18.40 -0.05 5.28
CA SER A 454 19.16 -0.38 4.06
C SER A 454 18.57 -1.57 3.30
N PHE A 455 17.93 -2.53 4.00
CA PHE A 455 17.24 -3.64 3.35
C PHE A 455 16.03 -3.14 2.54
N LEU A 456 15.18 -2.29 3.14
CA LEU A 456 14.04 -1.67 2.44
C LEU A 456 14.51 -0.86 1.24
N LEU A 457 15.55 -0.04 1.40
CA LEU A 457 16.06 0.83 0.35
C LEU A 457 16.67 0.05 -0.80
N ASN A 458 17.46 -0.99 -0.53
CA ASN A 458 17.98 -1.90 -1.55
C ASN A 458 16.83 -2.57 -2.32
N ASN A 459 15.78 -3.00 -1.61
CA ASN A 459 14.60 -3.57 -2.26
C ASN A 459 13.89 -2.54 -3.15
N LEU A 460 13.67 -1.31 -2.67
CA LEU A 460 13.09 -0.23 -3.49
C LEU A 460 13.91 0.00 -4.77
N CYS A 461 15.22 0.17 -4.64
CA CYS A 461 16.12 0.39 -5.78
C CYS A 461 16.07 -0.79 -6.77
N GLN A 462 16.11 -2.04 -6.27
CA GLN A 462 16.02 -3.23 -7.10
C GLN A 462 14.68 -3.32 -7.85
N GLN A 463 13.57 -3.08 -7.15
CA GLN A 463 12.24 -3.18 -7.73
C GLN A 463 12.00 -2.14 -8.83
N TYR A 464 12.44 -0.89 -8.63
CA TYR A 464 12.32 0.16 -9.65
C TYR A 464 13.33 -0.03 -10.79
N TYR A 465 14.53 -0.50 -10.51
CA TYR A 465 15.48 -0.92 -11.54
C TYR A 465 14.86 -2.01 -12.44
N ALA A 466 14.22 -2.99 -11.85
CA ALA A 466 13.52 -4.05 -12.57
C ALA A 466 12.42 -3.55 -13.51
N GLN A 467 11.79 -2.42 -13.18
CA GLN A 467 10.78 -1.75 -14.00
C GLN A 467 11.36 -0.84 -15.10
N GLY A 468 12.67 -0.82 -15.25
CA GLY A 468 13.34 0.00 -16.26
C GLY A 468 13.66 1.43 -15.80
N ALA A 469 13.45 1.77 -14.53
CA ALA A 469 13.81 3.07 -14.00
C ALA A 469 15.34 3.26 -14.01
N LEU A 470 15.78 4.51 -14.21
CA LEU A 470 17.15 4.94 -13.97
C LEU A 470 17.35 5.20 -12.48
N ILE A 471 18.31 4.52 -11.87
CA ILE A 471 18.57 4.60 -10.43
C ILE A 471 19.77 5.49 -10.18
N ARG A 472 19.62 6.49 -9.30
CA ARG A 472 20.67 7.41 -8.86
C ARG A 472 20.68 7.43 -7.33
N ILE A 473 21.77 7.00 -6.74
CA ILE A 473 21.93 6.92 -5.28
C ILE A 473 23.11 7.81 -4.87
N ILE A 474 22.85 8.71 -3.93
CA ILE A 474 23.87 9.48 -3.23
C ILE A 474 23.99 8.82 -1.85
N ASP A 475 25.13 8.20 -1.58
CA ASP A 475 25.37 7.33 -0.42
C ASP A 475 26.52 7.83 0.44
N ILE A 476 26.43 7.47 1.71
CA ILE A 476 27.52 7.63 2.69
C ILE A 476 27.60 6.32 3.50
N GLY A 477 28.64 5.52 3.25
CA GLY A 477 28.90 4.32 4.02
C GLY A 477 28.79 3.01 3.25
N GLY A 478 28.73 3.05 1.93
CA GLY A 478 28.88 1.89 1.05
C GLY A 478 27.74 0.88 1.08
N SER A 479 26.55 1.29 1.53
CA SER A 479 25.38 0.40 1.71
C SER A 479 24.87 -0.23 0.42
N TYR A 480 25.14 0.36 -0.73
CA TYR A 480 24.60 -0.03 -2.04
C TYR A 480 25.64 -0.68 -2.96
N ARG A 481 26.89 -0.81 -2.56
CA ARG A 481 28.00 -1.36 -3.40
C ARG A 481 27.65 -2.74 -3.96
N LYS A 482 27.18 -3.65 -3.11
CA LYS A 482 26.79 -5.02 -3.51
C LYS A 482 25.66 -4.99 -4.55
N LEU A 483 24.59 -4.25 -4.28
CA LEU A 483 23.45 -4.14 -5.19
C LEU A 483 23.86 -3.51 -6.52
N CYS A 484 24.70 -2.47 -6.49
CA CYS A 484 25.27 -1.85 -7.68
C CYS A 484 26.02 -2.86 -8.55
N THR A 485 26.88 -3.69 -7.92
CA THR A 485 27.62 -4.77 -8.62
C THR A 485 26.66 -5.79 -9.23
N LEU A 486 25.61 -6.19 -8.51
CA LEU A 486 24.62 -7.16 -8.97
C LEU A 486 23.77 -6.62 -10.14
N CYS A 487 23.51 -5.31 -10.19
CA CYS A 487 22.80 -4.64 -11.27
C CYS A 487 23.72 -4.20 -12.41
N SER A 488 25.00 -4.62 -12.43
CA SER A 488 26.02 -4.15 -13.39
C SER A 488 26.10 -2.64 -13.48
N GLY A 489 25.83 -1.98 -12.34
CA GLY A 489 25.82 -0.52 -12.23
C GLY A 489 27.22 0.07 -12.06
N ARG A 490 27.28 1.39 -12.15
CA ARG A 490 28.49 2.17 -11.93
C ARG A 490 28.56 2.66 -10.49
N TYR A 491 29.56 2.16 -9.75
CA TYR A 491 29.86 2.63 -8.41
C TYR A 491 31.02 3.63 -8.46
N ILE A 492 30.77 4.86 -8.05
CA ILE A 492 31.70 5.99 -8.14
C ILE A 492 32.06 6.41 -6.71
N ASP A 493 33.27 6.10 -6.24
CA ASP A 493 33.82 6.60 -4.99
C ASP A 493 34.54 7.94 -5.27
N ILE A 494 33.87 9.05 -4.97
CA ILE A 494 34.34 10.41 -5.33
C ILE A 494 35.68 10.77 -4.63
N GLY A 495 35.99 10.12 -3.52
CA GLY A 495 37.27 10.30 -2.82
C GLY A 495 38.42 9.46 -3.38
N GLU A 496 38.18 8.49 -4.25
CA GLU A 496 39.17 7.58 -4.81
C GLU A 496 39.46 7.84 -6.27
N GLU A 497 38.47 8.20 -7.07
CA GLU A 497 38.59 8.46 -8.49
C GLU A 497 39.03 9.89 -8.76
N ARG A 498 39.88 10.09 -9.80
CA ARG A 498 40.21 11.41 -10.31
C ARG A 498 39.06 11.92 -11.19
N LEU A 499 38.07 12.52 -10.53
CA LEU A 499 36.90 13.07 -11.19
C LEU A 499 37.02 14.59 -11.34
N VAL A 500 36.61 15.11 -12.49
CA VAL A 500 36.34 16.53 -12.67
C VAL A 500 34.83 16.74 -12.61
N LEU A 501 34.43 17.63 -11.72
CA LEU A 501 33.02 17.96 -11.41
C LEU A 501 32.82 19.46 -11.68
N ASN A 502 32.96 19.85 -12.92
CA ASN A 502 32.92 21.26 -13.32
C ASN A 502 31.47 21.79 -13.23
N PRO A 503 31.19 22.82 -12.40
CA PRO A 503 29.83 23.32 -12.21
C PRO A 503 29.30 24.10 -13.43
N PHE A 504 30.09 24.36 -14.46
CA PHE A 504 29.74 25.20 -15.61
C PHE A 504 29.39 24.41 -16.87
N ASP A 505 29.82 23.16 -17.01
CA ASP A 505 29.63 22.34 -18.21
C ASP A 505 28.18 22.24 -18.67
N MET A 506 27.28 22.14 -17.74
CA MET A 506 25.87 21.99 -18.06
C MET A 506 25.20 23.28 -18.53
N GLY A 507 25.69 24.45 -18.08
CA GLY A 507 25.21 25.75 -18.55
C GLY A 507 25.55 26.05 -20.01
N LEU A 508 26.57 25.39 -20.55
CA LEU A 508 26.99 25.54 -21.95
C LEU A 508 26.08 24.84 -22.94
N ALA A 509 25.36 23.81 -22.51
CA ALA A 509 24.48 22.95 -23.35
C ALA A 509 23.01 23.36 -23.32
N LEU A 510 22.59 24.30 -22.47
CA LEU A 510 21.20 24.67 -22.21
C LEU A 510 20.88 26.07 -22.79
N ASP A 511 19.60 26.25 -23.17
CA ASP A 511 19.04 27.52 -23.65
C ASP A 511 17.91 28.02 -22.75
N GLY A 512 17.62 29.34 -22.83
CA GLY A 512 16.46 29.96 -22.19
C GLY A 512 16.43 29.88 -20.65
N GLU A 513 15.29 29.51 -20.08
CA GLU A 513 15.07 29.44 -18.62
C GLU A 513 15.94 28.38 -17.95
N ASP A 514 16.23 27.26 -18.62
CA ASP A 514 17.05 26.18 -18.07
C ASP A 514 18.51 26.60 -17.93
N LYS A 515 19.03 27.38 -18.87
CA LYS A 515 20.38 28.02 -18.78
C LYS A 515 20.45 28.97 -17.57
N GLN A 516 19.43 29.79 -17.37
CA GLN A 516 19.40 30.71 -16.22
C GLN A 516 19.36 29.96 -14.89
N SER A 517 18.63 28.85 -14.84
CA SER A 517 18.57 27.99 -13.67
C SER A 517 19.93 27.31 -13.38
N ALA A 518 20.62 26.83 -14.41
CA ALA A 518 21.95 26.23 -14.28
C ALA A 518 22.97 27.25 -13.77
N ILE A 519 22.94 28.48 -14.33
CA ILE A 519 23.81 29.59 -13.86
C ILE A 519 23.51 29.91 -12.38
N ALA A 520 22.24 30.03 -11.99
CA ALA A 520 21.89 30.32 -10.60
C ALA A 520 22.43 29.23 -9.64
N MET A 521 22.41 27.97 -10.06
CA MET A 521 22.96 26.87 -9.26
C MET A 521 24.49 26.92 -9.22
N ALA A 522 25.15 27.20 -10.36
CA ALA A 522 26.60 27.41 -10.40
C ALA A 522 27.03 28.54 -9.47
N VAL A 523 26.26 29.64 -9.40
CA VAL A 523 26.51 30.75 -8.45
C VAL A 523 26.40 30.25 -7.02
N ALA A 524 25.42 29.44 -6.71
CA ALA A 524 25.25 28.89 -5.37
C ALA A 524 26.42 27.96 -4.97
N ILE A 525 26.87 27.10 -5.89
CA ILE A 525 28.05 26.24 -5.70
C ILE A 525 29.31 27.04 -5.45
N VAL A 526 29.60 28.03 -6.32
CA VAL A 526 30.82 28.85 -6.19
C VAL A 526 30.76 29.76 -4.97
N ALA A 527 29.58 30.22 -4.56
CA ALA A 527 29.40 30.95 -3.33
C ALA A 527 29.69 30.04 -2.10
N GLU A 528 29.33 28.76 -2.15
CA GLU A 528 29.69 27.81 -1.09
C GLU A 528 31.22 27.58 -1.06
N MET A 529 31.88 27.48 -2.23
CA MET A 529 33.35 27.41 -2.31
C MET A 529 33.98 28.63 -1.64
N ALA A 530 33.47 29.84 -1.89
CA ALA A 530 33.99 31.06 -1.27
C ALA A 530 33.78 31.11 0.22
N ASN A 531 32.69 30.52 0.72
CA ASN A 531 32.35 30.39 2.15
C ASN A 531 33.18 29.33 2.87
N ALA A 532 33.60 28.30 2.17
CA ALA A 532 34.29 27.15 2.78
C ALA A 532 35.51 27.57 3.62
N SER A 533 36.27 28.59 3.14
CA SER A 533 37.45 29.14 3.84
C SER A 533 37.09 30.22 4.89
N THR A 534 36.02 30.98 4.67
CA THR A 534 35.67 32.13 5.55
C THR A 534 34.64 31.83 6.60
N ARG A 535 33.82 30.78 6.38
CA ARG A 535 32.67 30.39 7.19
C ARG A 535 31.62 31.51 7.39
N LYS A 536 31.62 32.51 6.50
CA LYS A 536 30.68 33.64 6.53
C LYS A 536 29.80 33.61 5.28
N PRO A 537 28.47 33.84 5.45
CA PRO A 537 27.58 33.95 4.30
C PRO A 537 28.05 35.03 3.32
N VAL A 538 27.96 34.73 2.03
CA VAL A 538 28.27 35.69 0.94
C VAL A 538 27.25 36.82 1.00
N THR A 539 27.76 38.06 1.00
CA THR A 539 26.95 39.29 0.95
C THR A 539 26.26 39.45 -0.41
N THR A 540 25.27 40.32 -0.51
CA THR A 540 24.61 40.66 -1.80
C THR A 540 25.56 41.14 -2.85
N SER A 541 26.58 41.96 -2.48
CA SER A 541 27.56 42.46 -3.41
C SER A 541 28.48 41.36 -3.92
N GLU A 542 28.93 40.47 -3.05
CA GLU A 542 29.73 39.29 -3.42
C GLU A 542 28.93 38.36 -4.32
N TRP A 543 27.64 38.12 -4.01
CA TRP A 543 26.76 37.33 -4.84
C TRP A 543 26.64 37.89 -6.27
N ASN A 544 26.43 39.20 -6.41
CA ASN A 544 26.33 39.84 -7.72
C ASN A 544 27.64 39.76 -8.48
N LEU A 545 28.79 39.92 -7.83
CA LEU A 545 30.12 39.76 -8.46
C LEU A 545 30.31 38.30 -8.95
N LEU A 546 29.98 37.30 -8.15
CA LEU A 546 30.04 35.90 -8.53
C LEU A 546 29.10 35.62 -9.71
N LYS A 547 27.86 36.13 -9.68
CA LYS A 547 26.92 36.01 -10.79
C LYS A 547 27.44 36.56 -12.08
N SER A 548 28.03 37.78 -12.07
CA SER A 548 28.63 38.41 -13.27
C SER A 548 29.83 37.62 -13.77
N ALA A 549 30.69 37.14 -12.88
CA ALA A 549 31.86 36.35 -13.24
C ALA A 549 31.47 35.01 -13.89
N ILE A 550 30.48 34.33 -13.35
CA ILE A 550 29.99 33.04 -13.86
C ILE A 550 29.25 33.23 -15.18
N GLN A 551 28.40 34.26 -15.29
CA GLN A 551 27.74 34.62 -16.55
C GLN A 551 28.78 34.85 -17.66
N TRP A 552 29.82 35.63 -17.36
CA TRP A 552 30.90 35.85 -18.29
C TRP A 552 31.66 34.57 -18.66
N THR A 553 31.91 33.68 -17.68
CA THR A 553 32.58 32.39 -17.90
C THR A 553 31.82 31.53 -18.91
N VAL A 554 30.48 31.43 -18.72
CA VAL A 554 29.58 30.68 -19.60
C VAL A 554 29.49 31.34 -20.98
N ASP A 555 29.25 32.66 -21.04
CA ASP A 555 29.01 33.37 -22.29
C ASP A 555 30.29 33.53 -23.15
N SER A 556 31.46 33.54 -22.53
CA SER A 556 32.76 33.58 -23.24
C SER A 556 33.25 32.20 -23.71
N GLY A 557 32.51 31.12 -23.44
CA GLY A 557 32.89 29.76 -23.78
C GLY A 557 34.10 29.22 -22.97
N ARG A 558 34.39 29.82 -21.82
CA ARG A 558 35.49 29.41 -20.95
C ARG A 558 35.06 28.48 -19.79
N GLY A 559 33.98 27.80 -19.96
CA GLY A 559 33.49 26.85 -18.94
C GLY A 559 34.55 25.81 -18.58
N ASP A 560 35.29 25.29 -19.53
CA ASP A 560 36.34 24.28 -19.29
C ASP A 560 37.50 24.79 -18.41
N ASP A 561 37.73 26.11 -18.36
CA ASP A 561 38.72 26.69 -17.44
C ASP A 561 38.25 26.59 -15.97
N GLY A 562 36.98 26.23 -15.73
CA GLY A 562 36.44 26.00 -14.41
C GLY A 562 36.47 27.20 -13.48
N ILE A 563 36.86 26.99 -12.25
CA ILE A 563 36.97 28.03 -11.22
C ILE A 563 38.07 29.02 -11.55
N ASP A 564 39.08 28.65 -12.31
CA ASP A 564 40.14 29.61 -12.74
C ASP A 564 39.61 30.74 -13.63
N ALA A 565 38.60 30.46 -14.49
CA ALA A 565 37.92 31.51 -15.27
C ALA A 565 37.21 32.53 -14.36
N VAL A 566 36.50 32.05 -13.33
CA VAL A 566 35.84 32.92 -12.36
C VAL A 566 36.84 33.75 -11.57
N ARG A 567 37.94 33.14 -11.10
CA ARG A 567 39.02 33.82 -10.39
C ARG A 567 39.70 34.86 -11.27
N HIS A 568 39.93 34.55 -12.55
CA HIS A 568 40.49 35.46 -13.51
C HIS A 568 39.62 36.70 -13.72
N TRP A 569 38.30 36.52 -13.87
CA TRP A 569 37.33 37.61 -14.01
C TRP A 569 37.33 38.51 -12.76
N LEU A 570 37.23 37.92 -11.58
CA LEU A 570 37.24 38.64 -10.30
C LEU A 570 38.52 39.40 -10.06
N GLY A 571 39.68 38.82 -10.45
CA GLY A 571 41.01 39.45 -10.26
C GLY A 571 41.24 40.66 -11.16
N ARG A 572 40.50 40.76 -12.29
CA ARG A 572 40.58 41.89 -13.24
C ARG A 572 39.37 42.83 -13.16
N TYR A 573 38.50 42.65 -12.19
CA TYR A 573 37.41 43.59 -11.93
C TYR A 573 38.03 44.98 -11.53
N PRO A 574 37.59 46.14 -12.07
CA PRO A 574 36.38 46.35 -12.88
C PRO A 574 36.57 46.26 -14.40
N ASP A 575 37.75 45.97 -14.92
CA ASP A 575 38.04 45.98 -16.37
C ASP A 575 37.15 45.01 -17.15
N ASN A 576 36.75 43.91 -16.54
CA ASN A 576 35.89 42.87 -17.11
C ASN A 576 34.37 43.11 -16.87
N ALA A 577 33.99 44.26 -16.31
CA ALA A 577 32.58 44.58 -16.09
C ALA A 577 31.85 44.74 -17.43
N ALA A 578 30.58 44.23 -17.50
CA ALA A 578 29.79 44.23 -18.72
C ALA A 578 29.39 45.64 -19.18
N SER A 579 29.27 46.59 -18.27
CA SER A 579 28.91 47.98 -18.55
C SER A 579 29.63 48.95 -17.61
N ASP A 580 29.64 50.23 -17.94
CA ASP A 580 30.21 51.28 -17.06
C ASP A 580 29.42 51.40 -15.74
N LEU A 581 28.13 51.02 -15.74
CA LEU A 581 27.29 51.02 -14.52
C LEU A 581 27.71 49.91 -13.57
N ASP A 582 28.30 48.82 -14.08
CA ASP A 582 28.76 47.69 -13.29
C ASP A 582 30.20 47.91 -12.75
N ARG A 583 30.83 48.97 -13.14
CA ARG A 583 32.18 49.42 -12.67
C ARG A 583 32.04 50.20 -11.38
N VAL A 584 32.19 49.49 -10.26
CA VAL A 584 32.02 50.06 -8.93
C VAL A 584 33.34 49.96 -8.15
N ASP A 585 34.07 51.05 -8.03
CA ASP A 585 35.44 51.07 -7.48
C ASP A 585 35.55 50.49 -6.06
N HIS A 586 34.55 50.71 -5.20
CA HIS A 586 34.57 50.17 -3.85
C HIS A 586 34.37 48.65 -3.79
N LEU A 587 33.96 47.99 -4.87
CA LEU A 587 33.85 46.53 -4.97
C LEU A 587 35.16 45.85 -5.45
N VAL A 588 36.15 46.62 -5.88
CA VAL A 588 37.44 46.06 -6.30
C VAL A 588 38.13 45.24 -5.19
N PRO A 589 38.25 45.75 -3.95
CA PRO A 589 38.77 44.94 -2.85
C PRO A 589 37.96 43.66 -2.61
N VAL A 590 36.64 43.76 -2.67
CA VAL A 590 35.73 42.62 -2.47
C VAL A 590 35.92 41.55 -3.56
N ALA A 591 36.03 41.96 -4.83
CA ALA A 591 36.28 41.03 -5.94
C ALA A 591 37.63 40.30 -5.78
N ARG A 592 38.70 41.04 -5.36
CA ARG A 592 40.00 40.43 -5.07
C ARG A 592 39.98 39.48 -3.90
N GLU A 593 39.24 39.79 -2.84
CA GLU A 593 39.05 38.93 -1.68
C GLU A 593 38.32 37.64 -2.10
N LEU A 594 37.23 37.72 -2.88
CA LEU A 594 36.56 36.56 -3.45
C LEU A 594 37.49 35.68 -4.28
N ALA A 595 38.30 36.30 -5.19
CA ALA A 595 39.27 35.55 -5.99
C ALA A 595 40.32 34.83 -5.13
N PHE A 596 40.69 35.43 -3.97
CA PHE A 596 41.59 34.82 -2.99
C PHE A 596 40.90 33.67 -2.24
N ASN A 597 39.65 33.85 -1.81
CA ASN A 597 38.88 32.82 -1.10
C ASN A 597 38.63 31.57 -1.98
N LEU A 598 38.57 31.73 -3.29
CA LEU A 598 38.42 30.61 -4.26
C LEU A 598 39.76 29.93 -4.62
N ARG A 599 40.91 30.33 -4.02
CA ARG A 599 42.24 29.82 -4.41
C ARG A 599 42.37 28.30 -4.28
N ASP A 600 41.78 27.70 -3.24
CA ASP A 600 41.92 26.29 -2.96
C ASP A 600 41.13 25.41 -3.97
N PHE A 601 40.20 26.01 -4.69
CA PHE A 601 39.39 25.39 -5.76
C PHE A 601 39.92 25.68 -7.16
N GLY A 602 40.87 26.63 -7.34
CA GLY A 602 41.56 26.86 -8.60
C GLY A 602 42.57 25.76 -8.89
N SER A 603 43.05 25.67 -10.17
CA SER A 603 43.89 24.57 -10.65
C SER A 603 45.18 24.32 -9.84
N GLN A 604 45.73 25.37 -9.19
CA GLN A 604 46.91 25.30 -8.32
C GLN A 604 46.54 25.03 -6.83
N GLY A 605 45.26 24.97 -6.50
CA GLY A 605 44.77 24.77 -5.14
C GLY A 605 44.61 23.29 -4.76
N ALA A 606 44.36 23.03 -3.47
CA ALA A 606 44.24 21.68 -2.93
C ALA A 606 43.10 20.86 -3.57
N TYR A 607 42.02 21.52 -3.95
CA TYR A 607 40.82 20.92 -4.53
C TYR A 607 40.65 21.17 -6.02
N GLY A 608 41.62 21.81 -6.64
CA GLY A 608 41.55 22.30 -8.02
C GLY A 608 41.29 21.19 -9.06
N HIS A 609 41.75 19.99 -8.80
CA HIS A 609 41.58 18.86 -9.70
C HIS A 609 40.11 18.42 -9.84
N PHE A 610 39.21 18.80 -8.91
CA PHE A 610 37.80 18.50 -9.00
C PHE A 610 37.03 19.48 -9.91
N PHE A 611 37.46 20.71 -10.09
CA PHE A 611 36.63 21.79 -10.60
C PHE A 611 37.14 22.50 -11.84
N ASN A 612 38.29 22.09 -12.35
CA ASN A 612 38.93 22.75 -13.53
C ASN A 612 39.21 21.70 -14.62
N GLY A 613 38.69 21.93 -15.80
CA GLY A 613 38.66 21.04 -16.95
C GLY A 613 37.22 20.62 -17.30
N PRO A 614 37.03 19.93 -18.42
CA PRO A 614 35.70 19.35 -18.76
C PRO A 614 35.30 18.26 -17.76
N SER A 615 34.02 18.22 -17.39
CA SER A 615 33.53 17.20 -16.46
C SER A 615 33.74 15.78 -17.00
N THR A 616 34.22 14.93 -16.12
CA THR A 616 34.35 13.48 -16.39
C THR A 616 33.19 12.67 -15.84
N LEU A 617 32.31 13.29 -15.06
CA LEU A 617 31.11 12.64 -14.50
C LEU A 617 29.98 12.71 -15.53
N ASP A 618 29.88 11.73 -16.40
CA ASP A 618 28.69 11.48 -17.22
C ASP A 618 27.96 10.27 -16.68
N ILE A 619 26.79 10.48 -16.09
CA ILE A 619 25.91 9.45 -15.53
C ILE A 619 24.69 9.18 -16.43
N SER A 620 24.58 9.88 -17.56
CA SER A 620 23.40 9.85 -18.43
C SER A 620 23.19 8.49 -19.11
N ARG A 621 24.28 7.74 -19.36
CA ARG A 621 24.26 6.45 -20.05
C ARG A 621 24.10 5.26 -19.13
N ASP A 622 24.37 5.44 -17.84
CA ASP A 622 24.35 4.36 -16.87
C ASP A 622 22.94 4.18 -16.30
N GLU A 623 22.47 2.97 -16.19
CA GLU A 623 21.11 2.68 -15.71
C GLU A 623 21.02 2.62 -14.18
N PHE A 624 22.13 2.27 -13.51
CA PHE A 624 22.23 2.22 -12.07
C PHE A 624 23.56 2.89 -11.64
N VAL A 625 23.47 3.98 -10.90
CA VAL A 625 24.64 4.74 -10.44
C VAL A 625 24.57 4.95 -8.94
N VAL A 626 25.69 4.69 -8.28
CA VAL A 626 25.91 5.02 -6.87
C VAL A 626 27.08 6.02 -6.77
N LEU A 627 26.85 7.12 -6.10
CA LEU A 627 27.81 8.17 -5.81
C LEU A 627 28.17 8.11 -4.32
N GLU A 628 29.33 7.56 -4.00
CA GLU A 628 29.80 7.34 -2.64
C GLU A 628 30.63 8.53 -2.14
N LEU A 629 30.27 9.08 -0.99
CA LEU A 629 30.84 10.30 -0.41
C LEU A 629 31.57 10.08 0.94
N GLU A 630 31.65 8.86 1.47
CA GLU A 630 32.16 8.62 2.83
C GLU A 630 33.57 9.20 3.06
N ARG A 631 34.45 9.08 2.07
CA ARG A 631 35.84 9.55 2.19
C ARG A 631 35.95 11.06 2.30
N LEU A 632 34.97 11.77 1.73
CA LEU A 632 34.97 13.25 1.74
C LEU A 632 34.58 13.82 3.12
N LYS A 633 34.03 13.05 4.03
CA LYS A 633 33.71 13.49 5.40
C LYS A 633 34.96 14.01 6.14
N ALA A 634 36.15 13.52 5.80
CA ALA A 634 37.41 14.01 6.37
C ALA A 634 37.77 15.44 5.91
N LEU A 635 37.08 15.96 4.88
CA LEU A 635 37.33 17.28 4.26
C LEU A 635 36.04 18.11 4.26
N PRO A 636 35.61 18.65 5.42
CA PRO A 636 34.30 19.33 5.55
C PRO A 636 34.09 20.49 4.58
N ASP A 637 35.16 21.25 4.25
CA ASP A 637 35.11 22.39 3.34
C ASP A 637 34.81 21.95 1.89
N LEU A 638 35.29 20.76 1.50
CA LEU A 638 35.05 20.18 0.18
C LEU A 638 33.71 19.42 0.15
N PHE A 639 33.35 18.78 1.24
CA PHE A 639 32.20 17.88 1.31
C PHE A 639 30.89 18.55 0.87
N ASN A 640 30.53 19.69 1.46
CA ASN A 640 29.29 20.39 1.12
C ASN A 640 29.27 20.87 -0.34
N VAL A 641 30.39 21.33 -0.84
CA VAL A 641 30.54 21.74 -2.26
C VAL A 641 30.29 20.55 -3.19
N ILE A 642 30.90 19.40 -2.92
CA ILE A 642 30.72 18.19 -3.72
C ILE A 642 29.26 17.70 -3.65
N VAL A 643 28.66 17.68 -2.45
CA VAL A 643 27.24 17.30 -2.31
C VAL A 643 26.35 18.20 -3.18
N MET A 644 26.57 19.52 -3.16
CA MET A 644 25.81 20.44 -4.01
C MET A 644 26.01 20.16 -5.50
N VAL A 645 27.24 19.89 -5.93
CA VAL A 645 27.55 19.57 -7.35
C VAL A 645 26.88 18.27 -7.75
N VAL A 646 26.95 17.23 -6.91
CA VAL A 646 26.35 15.91 -7.15
C VAL A 646 24.82 15.98 -7.20
N VAL A 647 24.19 16.64 -6.22
CA VAL A 647 22.73 16.86 -6.22
C VAL A 647 22.29 17.64 -7.45
N ASN A 648 23.08 18.65 -7.84
CA ASN A 648 22.83 19.41 -9.06
C ASN A 648 22.96 18.54 -10.31
N ALA A 649 24.04 17.75 -10.46
CA ALA A 649 24.27 16.87 -11.59
C ALA A 649 23.12 15.85 -11.76
N VAL A 650 22.72 15.19 -10.68
CA VAL A 650 21.58 14.25 -10.67
C VAL A 650 20.27 14.96 -11.01
N THR A 651 20.06 16.16 -10.48
CA THR A 651 18.83 16.93 -10.75
C THR A 651 18.80 17.42 -12.21
N GLN A 652 19.93 17.84 -12.77
CA GLN A 652 20.01 18.29 -14.17
C GLN A 652 19.87 17.14 -15.16
N GLU A 653 20.38 15.95 -14.86
CA GLU A 653 20.13 14.76 -15.69
C GLU A 653 18.61 14.50 -15.83
N LEU A 654 17.82 14.79 -14.80
CA LEU A 654 16.37 14.74 -14.90
C LEU A 654 15.81 15.65 -16.01
N TYR A 655 16.47 16.77 -16.32
CA TYR A 655 15.99 17.72 -17.32
C TYR A 655 16.43 17.40 -18.74
N LEU A 656 17.64 16.90 -18.88
CA LEU A 656 18.32 16.73 -20.18
C LEU A 656 17.98 15.41 -20.85
N SER A 657 17.56 14.41 -20.08
CA SER A 657 17.28 13.08 -20.61
C SER A 657 15.84 12.93 -21.12
N ALA A 658 15.65 12.03 -22.10
CA ALA A 658 14.34 11.71 -22.64
C ALA A 658 13.36 11.28 -21.53
N ARG A 659 12.08 11.70 -21.61
CA ARG A 659 11.05 11.46 -20.59
C ARG A 659 10.37 10.08 -20.73
N ASP A 660 11.07 9.13 -21.32
CA ASP A 660 10.58 7.79 -21.64
C ASP A 660 10.76 6.80 -20.48
N LYS A 661 11.69 7.07 -19.57
CA LYS A 661 12.00 6.20 -18.44
C LYS A 661 11.77 6.91 -17.10
N PRO A 662 11.14 6.23 -16.11
CA PRO A 662 11.07 6.74 -14.73
C PRO A 662 12.48 6.92 -14.14
N ARG A 663 12.64 7.89 -13.26
CA ARG A 663 13.90 8.14 -12.55
C ARG A 663 13.69 8.05 -11.06
N PHE A 664 14.50 7.24 -10.43
CA PHE A 664 14.46 7.02 -8.99
C PHE A 664 15.76 7.55 -8.37
N VAL A 665 15.66 8.65 -7.66
CA VAL A 665 16.77 9.31 -6.98
C VAL A 665 16.65 9.07 -5.48
N LEU A 666 17.72 8.59 -4.86
CA LEU A 666 17.79 8.31 -3.44
C LEU A 666 18.98 9.03 -2.82
N CYS A 667 18.72 9.80 -1.76
CA CYS A 667 19.74 10.44 -0.95
C CYS A 667 19.76 9.79 0.43
N ASP A 668 20.69 8.87 0.66
CA ASP A 668 20.80 8.22 1.97
C ASP A 668 21.55 9.12 2.96
N GLU A 669 21.22 8.99 4.24
CA GLU A 669 21.79 9.76 5.35
C GLU A 669 21.74 11.30 5.14
N ALA A 670 20.68 11.82 4.52
CA ALA A 670 20.57 13.23 4.12
C ALA A 670 20.76 14.21 5.30
N ALA A 671 20.45 13.81 6.52
CA ALA A 671 20.70 14.61 7.72
C ALA A 671 22.20 14.88 7.95
N GLN A 672 23.09 13.96 7.52
CA GLN A 672 24.53 14.14 7.69
C GLN A 672 25.06 15.29 6.82
N PHE A 673 24.44 15.56 5.66
CA PHE A 673 24.75 16.71 4.82
C PHE A 673 24.39 18.04 5.49
N MET A 674 23.45 18.01 6.44
CA MET A 674 22.96 19.20 7.16
C MET A 674 23.57 19.34 8.55
N THR A 675 24.56 18.54 8.90
CA THR A 675 25.27 18.65 10.19
C THR A 675 26.23 19.84 10.15
N ARG A 676 25.97 20.83 11.00
CA ARG A 676 26.76 22.07 11.07
C ARG A 676 28.10 21.82 11.78
N SER A 677 29.19 22.26 11.17
CA SER A 677 30.34 22.74 11.92
C SER A 677 30.11 24.21 12.28
N ASP A 678 30.59 24.64 13.45
CA ASP A 678 30.32 25.99 13.99
C ASP A 678 30.43 27.10 12.93
N GLY A 679 29.31 27.82 12.71
CA GLY A 679 29.22 29.00 11.87
C GLY A 679 28.88 28.78 10.38
N GLN A 680 28.68 27.55 9.90
CA GLN A 680 28.28 27.29 8.52
C GLN A 680 26.79 27.58 8.27
N ASP A 681 26.50 28.28 7.15
CA ASP A 681 25.14 28.48 6.63
C ASP A 681 24.84 27.42 5.55
N LEU A 682 24.06 26.41 5.89
CA LEU A 682 23.66 25.30 5.01
C LEU A 682 22.34 25.56 4.27
N SER A 683 21.84 26.79 4.30
CA SER A 683 20.56 27.15 3.67
C SER A 683 20.52 26.85 2.16
N ARG A 684 21.63 27.02 1.47
CA ARG A 684 21.77 26.78 0.02
C ARG A 684 21.75 25.29 -0.32
N LEU A 685 22.43 24.49 0.47
CA LEU A 685 22.39 23.03 0.32
C LEU A 685 20.97 22.52 0.57
N ALA A 686 20.31 22.99 1.64
CA ALA A 686 18.90 22.69 1.88
C ALA A 686 18.03 23.09 0.70
N GLU A 687 18.24 24.27 0.12
CA GLU A 687 17.49 24.74 -1.05
C GLU A 687 17.70 23.86 -2.29
N ALA A 688 18.91 23.33 -2.52
CA ALA A 688 19.19 22.39 -3.61
C ALA A 688 18.33 21.13 -3.49
N PHE A 689 18.20 20.57 -2.29
CA PHE A 689 17.27 19.45 -2.02
C PHE A 689 15.82 19.86 -2.26
N GLY A 690 15.40 21.02 -1.77
CA GLY A 690 14.05 21.55 -1.98
C GLY A 690 13.69 21.72 -3.45
N GLN A 691 14.64 22.15 -4.27
CA GLN A 691 14.47 22.25 -5.74
C GLN A 691 14.33 20.86 -6.37
N GLY A 692 15.13 19.88 -5.96
CA GLY A 692 15.01 18.50 -6.39
C GLY A 692 13.57 17.98 -6.18
N TYR A 693 13.02 18.19 -4.99
CA TYR A 693 11.64 17.78 -4.65
C TYR A 693 10.57 18.49 -5.48
N ARG A 694 10.67 19.82 -5.66
CA ARG A 694 9.68 20.59 -6.43
C ARG A 694 9.65 20.21 -7.91
N ARG A 695 10.79 19.86 -8.48
CA ARG A 695 10.97 19.69 -9.93
C ARG A 695 10.85 18.25 -10.41
N ALA A 696 11.17 17.26 -9.57
CA ALA A 696 11.19 15.84 -9.96
C ALA A 696 9.89 15.37 -10.64
N ARG A 697 8.72 15.77 -10.11
CA ARG A 697 7.42 15.45 -10.69
C ARG A 697 7.30 15.79 -12.18
N LYS A 698 7.78 16.97 -12.60
CA LYS A 698 7.64 17.47 -13.98
C LYS A 698 8.36 16.60 -15.01
N TYR A 699 9.29 15.76 -14.55
CA TYR A 699 10.18 14.95 -15.36
C TYR A 699 10.07 13.45 -15.09
N GLN A 700 8.94 12.98 -14.57
CA GLN A 700 8.74 11.59 -14.17
C GLN A 700 9.82 11.08 -13.18
N GLY A 701 10.26 11.96 -12.32
CA GLY A 701 11.24 11.65 -11.28
C GLY A 701 10.59 11.42 -9.93
N SER A 702 11.15 10.50 -9.17
CA SER A 702 10.93 10.31 -7.75
C SER A 702 12.20 10.65 -7.00
N PHE A 703 12.13 11.63 -6.12
CA PHE A 703 13.24 12.05 -5.27
C PHE A 703 12.97 11.65 -3.82
N GLY A 704 13.86 10.89 -3.23
CA GLY A 704 13.72 10.40 -1.86
C GLY A 704 14.89 10.80 -0.98
N ILE A 705 14.60 11.28 0.23
CA ILE A 705 15.60 11.43 1.29
C ILE A 705 15.37 10.42 2.40
N VAL A 706 16.46 10.03 3.01
CA VAL A 706 16.48 9.09 4.12
C VAL A 706 17.02 9.76 5.36
N LEU A 707 16.26 9.67 6.43
CA LEU A 707 16.51 10.32 7.72
C LEU A 707 16.58 9.26 8.83
N GLN A 708 17.32 9.54 9.88
CA GLN A 708 17.32 8.71 11.09
C GLN A 708 16.11 9.01 11.98
N SER A 709 15.62 10.24 11.95
CA SER A 709 14.41 10.70 12.62
C SER A 709 13.65 11.69 11.73
N MET A 710 12.33 11.71 11.82
CA MET A 710 11.54 12.76 11.15
C MET A 710 11.90 14.16 11.66
N ASN A 711 12.37 14.27 12.91
CA ASN A 711 12.85 15.55 13.47
C ASN A 711 14.08 16.11 12.75
N ASP A 712 14.83 15.27 12.02
CA ASP A 712 16.00 15.72 11.24
C ASP A 712 15.61 16.71 10.13
N LEU A 713 14.33 16.73 9.72
CA LEU A 713 13.81 17.76 8.80
C LEU A 713 13.99 19.19 9.34
N MET A 714 14.06 19.37 10.65
CA MET A 714 14.33 20.69 11.25
C MET A 714 15.73 21.23 10.90
N LEU A 715 16.68 20.34 10.62
CA LEU A 715 18.03 20.74 10.19
C LEU A 715 18.02 21.47 8.85
N PHE A 716 17.01 21.19 8.00
CA PHE A 716 16.82 21.86 6.71
C PHE A 716 16.14 23.23 6.83
N GLY A 717 15.83 23.70 8.04
CA GLY A 717 15.15 24.97 8.25
C GLY A 717 13.80 25.04 7.51
N GLY A 718 13.51 26.19 6.88
CA GLY A 718 12.27 26.36 6.10
C GLY A 718 12.12 25.39 4.92
N THR A 719 13.22 24.88 4.37
CA THR A 719 13.19 23.88 3.29
C THR A 719 12.70 22.52 3.77
N GLY A 720 12.87 22.18 5.07
CA GLY A 720 12.34 20.94 5.63
C GLY A 720 10.82 20.82 5.47
N GLN A 721 10.11 21.94 5.64
CA GLN A 721 8.67 21.99 5.38
C GLN A 721 8.34 21.77 3.90
N VAL A 722 9.11 22.37 3.00
CA VAL A 722 8.97 22.18 1.54
C VAL A 722 9.18 20.72 1.15
N ILE A 723 10.17 20.06 1.72
CA ILE A 723 10.44 18.63 1.50
C ILE A 723 9.25 17.80 1.99
N LEU A 724 8.77 18.06 3.20
CA LEU A 724 7.64 17.34 3.79
C LEU A 724 6.36 17.46 2.97
N GLU A 725 6.04 18.68 2.51
CA GLU A 725 4.86 18.96 1.67
C GLU A 725 4.95 18.35 0.26
N ASN A 726 6.16 18.19 -0.26
CA ASN A 726 6.41 17.61 -1.58
C ASN A 726 6.79 16.13 -1.53
N ALA A 727 6.75 15.46 -0.39
CA ALA A 727 6.91 14.03 -0.25
C ALA A 727 5.52 13.38 -0.12
N ALA A 728 4.99 12.86 -1.20
CA ALA A 728 3.67 12.26 -1.20
C ALA A 728 3.62 10.94 -0.41
N THR A 729 4.72 10.19 -0.39
CA THR A 729 4.79 8.91 0.32
C THR A 729 5.82 8.97 1.45
N LYS A 730 5.42 8.51 2.63
CA LYS A 730 6.32 8.36 3.79
C LYS A 730 6.45 6.90 4.15
N PHE A 731 7.68 6.43 4.26
CA PHE A 731 8.03 5.11 4.78
C PHE A 731 8.63 5.29 6.17
N LEU A 732 7.87 4.97 7.20
CA LEU A 732 8.27 5.16 8.59
C LEU A 732 8.52 3.79 9.22
N LEU A 733 9.78 3.48 9.47
CA LEU A 733 10.22 2.24 10.10
C LEU A 733 10.21 2.39 11.63
N GLN A 734 10.70 1.38 12.34
CA GLN A 734 10.84 1.43 13.78
C GLN A 734 11.61 2.68 14.21
N GLY A 735 11.04 3.45 15.15
CA GLY A 735 11.63 4.67 15.69
C GLY A 735 11.01 5.06 17.03
N SER A 736 11.80 5.68 17.90
CA SER A 736 11.40 6.09 19.25
C SER A 736 10.99 7.57 19.35
N THR A 737 11.19 8.34 18.29
CA THR A 737 11.07 9.80 18.30
C THR A 737 9.78 10.34 17.68
N TYR A 738 8.80 9.49 17.38
CA TYR A 738 7.57 9.89 16.68
C TYR A 738 6.67 10.81 17.51
N ASP A 739 6.63 10.62 18.84
CA ASP A 739 5.90 11.57 19.72
C ASP A 739 6.46 12.99 19.60
N LYS A 740 7.80 13.13 19.58
CA LYS A 740 8.45 14.44 19.39
C LYS A 740 8.18 15.03 18.00
N ALA A 741 8.08 14.18 16.96
CA ALA A 741 7.75 14.65 15.62
C ALA A 741 6.31 15.17 15.52
N VAL A 742 5.39 14.59 16.29
CA VAL A 742 4.02 15.10 16.43
C VAL A 742 3.99 16.40 17.23
N ASP A 743 4.70 16.46 18.35
CA ASP A 743 4.80 17.68 19.20
C ASP A 743 5.40 18.86 18.38
N ASN A 744 6.38 18.58 17.53
CA ASN A 744 7.00 19.54 16.61
C ASN A 744 6.17 19.84 15.36
N LYS A 745 4.96 19.26 15.23
CA LYS A 745 4.05 19.42 14.09
C LYS A 745 4.64 19.01 12.73
N ILE A 746 5.59 18.07 12.74
CA ILE A 746 6.16 17.46 11.52
C ILE A 746 5.24 16.33 11.05
N LEU A 747 4.65 15.59 11.99
CA LEU A 747 3.66 14.55 11.71
C LEU A 747 2.32 14.96 12.34
N ASP A 748 1.23 14.72 11.61
CA ASP A 748 -0.14 14.98 12.07
C ASP A 748 -0.86 13.64 12.29
N TYR A 749 -0.37 12.85 13.26
CA TYR A 749 -0.99 11.60 13.67
C TYR A 749 -1.43 11.67 15.13
N SER A 750 -2.58 11.08 15.42
CA SER A 750 -3.12 11.05 16.77
C SER A 750 -3.84 9.73 17.06
N GLY A 751 -4.07 9.43 18.33
CA GLY A 751 -4.82 8.27 18.79
C GLY A 751 -4.31 6.96 18.19
N PHE A 752 -5.22 6.13 17.68
CA PHE A 752 -4.90 4.80 17.15
C PHE A 752 -3.84 4.80 16.05
N VAL A 753 -3.81 5.81 15.17
CA VAL A 753 -2.84 5.88 14.06
C VAL A 753 -1.43 6.10 14.59
N LEU A 754 -1.26 6.95 15.59
CA LEU A 754 0.04 7.16 16.23
C LEU A 754 0.49 5.90 17.00
N ASP A 755 -0.42 5.26 17.71
CA ASP A 755 -0.13 3.99 18.40
C ASP A 755 0.25 2.88 17.41
N LEU A 756 -0.42 2.84 16.25
CA LEU A 756 -0.09 1.91 15.17
C LEU A 756 1.32 2.18 14.61
N LEU A 757 1.68 3.44 14.35
CA LEU A 757 3.03 3.82 13.92
C LEU A 757 4.09 3.41 14.97
N LYS A 758 3.85 3.68 16.24
CA LYS A 758 4.76 3.32 17.36
C LYS A 758 4.91 1.81 17.54
N SER A 759 3.97 1.03 17.05
CA SER A 759 4.00 -0.43 17.11
C SER A 759 4.84 -1.10 16.01
N VAL A 760 5.40 -0.32 15.07
CA VAL A 760 6.25 -0.83 13.97
C VAL A 760 7.52 -1.49 14.53
N ARG A 761 7.84 -2.69 14.04
CA ARG A 761 8.97 -3.49 14.51
C ARG A 761 9.74 -4.14 13.37
N ASN A 762 11.00 -4.43 13.64
CA ASN A 762 11.84 -5.22 12.77
C ASN A 762 11.98 -6.64 13.34
N ALA A 763 11.54 -7.65 12.61
CA ALA A 763 11.58 -9.07 13.02
C ALA A 763 12.54 -9.88 12.13
N LYS A 764 13.80 -9.48 12.10
CA LYS A 764 14.86 -10.18 11.34
C LYS A 764 15.00 -11.64 11.77
N PRO A 765 15.26 -12.57 10.84
CA PRO A 765 15.38 -12.40 9.39
C PRO A 765 14.05 -12.47 8.65
N ASN A 766 12.92 -12.62 9.34
CA ASN A 766 11.63 -12.99 8.77
C ASN A 766 10.98 -11.85 7.96
N TYR A 767 10.94 -10.65 8.54
CA TYR A 767 10.39 -9.46 7.87
C TYR A 767 10.86 -8.16 8.53
N SER A 768 10.70 -7.06 7.80
CA SER A 768 10.79 -5.71 8.33
C SER A 768 9.44 -5.04 8.18
N GLU A 769 8.89 -4.47 9.26
CA GLU A 769 7.68 -3.66 9.18
C GLU A 769 8.01 -2.22 8.80
N VAL A 770 7.12 -1.63 8.03
CA VAL A 770 7.14 -0.23 7.65
C VAL A 770 5.71 0.33 7.71
N PHE A 771 5.54 1.46 8.35
CA PHE A 771 4.30 2.23 8.25
C PHE A 771 4.39 3.08 6.97
N ILE A 772 3.46 2.85 6.07
CA ILE A 772 3.35 3.55 4.80
C ILE A 772 2.22 4.58 4.94
N ASP A 773 2.52 5.84 4.67
CA ASP A 773 1.54 6.92 4.53
C ASP A 773 1.66 7.49 3.12
N SER A 774 0.59 7.36 2.34
CA SER A 774 0.54 7.78 0.94
C SER A 774 -0.85 8.32 0.59
N PRO A 775 -1.02 9.05 -0.52
CA PRO A 775 -2.34 9.47 -1.01
C PRO A 775 -3.30 8.31 -1.29
N LEU A 776 -2.78 7.09 -1.41
CA LEU A 776 -3.57 5.88 -1.63
C LEU A 776 -4.06 5.23 -0.32
N GLY A 777 -3.71 5.81 0.82
CA GLY A 777 -4.04 5.34 2.16
C GLY A 777 -2.82 5.11 3.03
N LEU A 778 -3.07 4.68 4.26
CA LEU A 778 -2.01 4.43 5.25
C LEU A 778 -2.21 3.08 5.95
N GLY A 779 -1.09 2.51 6.39
CA GLY A 779 -1.09 1.27 7.17
C GLY A 779 0.27 0.65 7.34
N ILE A 780 0.33 -0.48 8.04
CA ILE A 780 1.56 -1.22 8.25
C ILE A 780 1.72 -2.29 7.17
N ALA A 781 2.89 -2.32 6.60
CA ALA A 781 3.32 -3.27 5.59
C ALA A 781 4.55 -4.04 6.10
N ARG A 782 4.59 -5.33 5.87
CA ARG A 782 5.73 -6.22 6.13
C ARG A 782 6.45 -6.51 4.83
N LEU A 783 7.69 -6.11 4.74
CA LEU A 783 8.56 -6.52 3.64
C LEU A 783 9.02 -7.95 3.90
N VAL A 784 8.45 -8.88 3.16
CA VAL A 784 8.74 -10.31 3.21
C VAL A 784 9.31 -10.72 1.87
N VAL A 785 10.44 -11.38 1.87
CA VAL A 785 11.12 -11.80 0.64
C VAL A 785 11.58 -13.26 0.72
N ASP A 786 11.68 -13.89 -0.42
CA ASP A 786 12.26 -15.22 -0.56
C ASP A 786 13.78 -15.21 -0.25
N PRO A 787 14.42 -16.34 0.06
CA PRO A 787 15.83 -16.40 0.40
C PRO A 787 16.77 -15.83 -0.67
N PHE A 788 16.44 -15.96 -1.95
CA PHE A 788 17.27 -15.44 -3.04
C PHE A 788 17.22 -13.91 -3.06
N SER A 789 16.03 -13.33 -2.98
CA SER A 789 15.81 -11.87 -2.91
C SER A 789 16.36 -11.29 -1.59
N TYR A 790 16.36 -12.07 -0.50
CA TYR A 790 17.02 -11.68 0.75
C TYR A 790 18.51 -11.42 0.53
N TRP A 791 19.21 -12.38 -0.09
CA TRP A 791 20.65 -12.26 -0.33
C TRP A 791 21.02 -11.16 -1.34
N ILE A 792 20.12 -10.79 -2.23
CA ILE A 792 20.29 -9.61 -3.08
C ILE A 792 20.27 -8.33 -2.24
N ASN A 793 19.30 -8.18 -1.34
CA ASN A 793 18.98 -6.93 -0.67
C ASN A 793 19.67 -6.72 0.66
N THR A 794 20.23 -7.77 1.28
CA THR A 794 20.90 -7.62 2.58
C THR A 794 22.14 -6.73 2.49
N SER A 795 22.30 -5.89 3.52
CA SER A 795 23.47 -5.02 3.74
C SER A 795 24.18 -5.34 5.08
N ALA A 796 23.85 -6.48 5.71
CA ALA A 796 24.50 -6.89 6.96
C ALA A 796 26.01 -7.13 6.70
N PRO A 797 26.91 -6.54 7.51
CA PRO A 797 28.35 -6.55 7.20
C PRO A 797 28.96 -7.96 7.03
N ASN A 798 28.54 -8.91 7.86
CA ASN A 798 28.99 -10.31 7.77
C ASN A 798 28.49 -11.00 6.49
N GLU A 799 27.27 -10.70 6.04
CA GLU A 799 26.65 -11.26 4.85
C GLU A 799 27.23 -10.63 3.57
N VAL A 800 27.48 -9.32 3.59
CA VAL A 800 28.20 -8.63 2.51
C VAL A 800 29.62 -9.17 2.40
N ALA A 801 30.33 -9.37 3.52
CA ALA A 801 31.67 -9.93 3.51
C ALA A 801 31.70 -11.39 2.95
N ALA A 802 30.69 -12.21 3.25
CA ALA A 802 30.53 -13.53 2.68
C ALA A 802 30.36 -13.49 1.15
N PHE A 803 29.49 -12.59 0.66
CA PHE A 803 29.30 -12.36 -0.77
C PHE A 803 30.62 -11.91 -1.46
N GLU A 804 31.30 -10.91 -0.90
CA GLU A 804 32.55 -10.39 -1.45
C GLU A 804 33.67 -11.43 -1.45
N ALA A 805 33.70 -12.33 -0.46
CA ALA A 805 34.66 -13.41 -0.42
C ALA A 805 34.49 -14.37 -1.60
N LEU A 806 33.26 -14.72 -1.97
CA LEU A 806 32.95 -15.55 -3.13
C LEU A 806 33.31 -14.84 -4.45
N VAL A 807 32.98 -13.57 -4.56
CA VAL A 807 33.33 -12.77 -5.77
C VAL A 807 34.85 -12.65 -5.91
N ARG A 808 35.60 -12.40 -4.82
CA ARG A 808 37.09 -12.39 -4.81
C ARG A 808 37.68 -13.76 -5.14
N ALA A 809 37.02 -14.85 -4.82
CA ALA A 809 37.40 -16.20 -5.22
C ALA A 809 37.07 -16.51 -6.69
N GLY A 810 36.58 -15.55 -7.47
CA GLY A 810 36.35 -15.67 -8.90
C GLY A 810 34.93 -16.15 -9.28
N ARG A 811 33.98 -16.22 -8.32
CA ARG A 811 32.59 -16.50 -8.65
C ARG A 811 31.92 -15.28 -9.31
N ASN A 812 31.06 -15.54 -10.27
CA ASN A 812 30.19 -14.50 -10.83
C ASN A 812 29.24 -13.98 -9.69
N PRO A 813 28.95 -12.67 -9.62
CA PRO A 813 28.04 -12.13 -8.60
C PRO A 813 26.68 -12.85 -8.49
N LEU A 814 26.07 -13.25 -9.61
CA LEU A 814 24.84 -14.06 -9.61
C LEU A 814 25.04 -15.43 -8.98
N GLU A 815 26.13 -16.14 -9.34
CA GLU A 815 26.46 -17.44 -8.75
C GLU A 815 26.74 -17.35 -7.25
N ALA A 816 27.40 -16.28 -6.81
CA ALA A 816 27.65 -16.03 -5.38
C ALA A 816 26.34 -15.87 -4.60
N VAL A 817 25.36 -15.13 -5.13
CA VAL A 817 24.03 -15.01 -4.52
C VAL A 817 23.31 -16.36 -4.53
N CYS A 818 23.39 -17.13 -5.61
CA CYS A 818 22.77 -18.45 -5.71
C CYS A 818 23.33 -19.42 -4.66
N GLU A 819 24.66 -19.44 -4.50
CA GLU A 819 25.36 -20.30 -3.51
C GLU A 819 24.92 -19.95 -2.08
N LEU A 820 24.90 -18.67 -1.74
CA LEU A 820 24.48 -18.17 -0.43
C LEU A 820 23.00 -18.42 -0.15
N ALA A 821 22.16 -18.34 -1.16
CA ALA A 821 20.73 -18.58 -1.06
C ALA A 821 20.34 -20.07 -1.10
N GLY A 822 21.32 -20.98 -1.37
CA GLY A 822 21.05 -22.40 -1.56
C GLY A 822 20.25 -22.72 -2.83
N VAL A 823 20.43 -21.93 -3.89
CA VAL A 823 19.70 -22.02 -5.16
C VAL A 823 20.63 -22.48 -6.27
N ASP A 824 20.18 -23.42 -7.12
CA ASP A 824 20.94 -23.84 -8.29
C ASP A 824 20.96 -22.73 -9.37
N PRO A 825 22.15 -22.22 -9.77
CA PRO A 825 22.27 -21.22 -10.83
C PRO A 825 21.66 -21.66 -12.17
N ALA A 826 21.68 -22.95 -12.47
CA ALA A 826 21.09 -23.49 -13.71
C ALA A 826 19.58 -23.27 -13.77
N GLN A 827 18.88 -23.32 -12.64
CA GLN A 827 17.44 -23.04 -12.57
C GLN A 827 17.12 -21.57 -12.88
N ILE A 828 18.00 -20.65 -12.47
CA ILE A 828 17.87 -19.21 -12.75
C ILE A 828 18.02 -18.94 -14.25
N LEU A 829 19.03 -19.53 -14.89
CA LEU A 829 19.31 -19.34 -16.31
C LEU A 829 18.31 -20.06 -17.21
N ALA A 830 17.87 -21.27 -16.84
CA ALA A 830 16.90 -22.08 -17.64
C ALA A 830 15.51 -21.45 -17.66
N GLY A 831 15.11 -20.71 -16.63
CA GLY A 831 13.84 -19.98 -16.57
C GLY A 831 13.68 -18.93 -17.67
N ASN A 832 14.78 -18.40 -18.23
CA ASN A 832 14.75 -17.42 -19.31
C ASN A 832 14.47 -18.04 -20.70
N CYS A 833 14.70 -19.36 -20.89
CA CYS A 833 14.46 -20.02 -22.18
C CYS A 833 12.98 -20.28 -22.49
N ARG A 834 12.08 -20.22 -21.51
CA ARG A 834 10.64 -20.51 -21.74
C ARG A 834 9.80 -19.32 -22.22
N GLN A 835 10.31 -18.10 -22.21
CA GLN A 835 9.58 -16.92 -22.70
C GLN A 835 9.81 -16.60 -24.19
N GLY A 836 10.81 -17.20 -24.85
CA GLY A 836 10.99 -17.06 -26.31
C GLY A 836 9.96 -17.78 -27.18
N GLY A 837 9.03 -18.53 -26.57
CA GLY A 837 8.04 -19.37 -27.29
C GLY A 837 6.59 -18.91 -27.23
N ARG A 838 6.30 -17.73 -26.65
CA ARG A 838 4.93 -17.17 -26.58
C ARG A 838 4.66 -15.97 -27.49
N ALA A 839 5.62 -15.58 -28.32
CA ALA A 839 5.43 -14.58 -29.37
C ALA A 839 5.55 -15.29 -30.76
N ALA A 840 4.53 -16.01 -31.15
CA ALA A 840 4.21 -16.38 -32.54
C ALA A 840 2.71 -16.69 -32.63
#